data_459ea2dadb8b8689846bcc60adaf7381
#
_entry.id   459ea2dadb8b8689846bcc60adaf7381
#
_cell.length_a   1.000
_cell.length_b   1.000
_cell.length_c   1.000
_cell.angle_alpha   90.00
_cell.angle_beta   90.00
_cell.angle_gamma   90.00
#
_symmetry.space_group_name_H-M   'P 1'
#
loop_
_entity.id
_entity.type
_entity.pdbx_description
1 polymer ?
#
loop_
_entity_poly.entity_id
_entity_poly.type
_entity_poly.pdbx_seq_one_letter_code
_entity_poly.pdbx_strand_id
1 'polypeptide(L)'
;MSIVIWLCFAIMIAILATSIVNIARRGRADRLEYYKNYKKGKFWAIYFVAIPLFYLANKFNGSAADEAFFDAVKSSVDLVVLKYDYSAVKPLMEANSAFKAVMWLCFVMVALNASFLAVTIVYRRVLNHVWKERAKNAKKCFVVVGFNPQNKSIVKSIAKKGESANCIVVAKEVNEDLKKFAFVEKVSYAKVESTDDFAKNLRELFKDFDNRSVEVIVNTGDDKINLAFTEQIAGVISELSLEKYCPGGDRGLNAYVFGEPENKSTFLKFVKRTSGLVHYVNKYKLVAYDFVYNYPLTEFMDDEQIDYATATVKSGVSLNVALIGFGKANRQIFLTSVENNQFMSIEDGKFVPKAVNYWIYDKKDARNDKNLNHDYYRFERELGQDEYLPLPCKPANEKFFELDINDDDFYKSLKENLSEKSGKKNYNYLIVAFGSDLENLDFAEKICTKLKEWEIFEQTKVFVKIRDDKLKNDVIGSVDKDVDFIVFGNEGELVYNVNAIVNEKNEALAMDRHRCYELAYAYESEKKKAAQEMRDIVKIDEDGEKLKATRSWYKQAQFQREANIYGVLAIRMKLQLIGFDLRDKADGEKDASDEFMRAYEKDDPIVYDGSEIEGRKGVVYTNDSFKFDSLRGRMAIQEHQRWNAYAITCGMIPMPVAKMKEGIFKNFELRKHGCLTTFDGLVNYRKIRAEVEHRSEEETDVIRYDYQILDDVKWLAGRADKKIVKK
;
A
#
# COMPACT_ATOMS: atom_id res chain seq x y z
N MET A 1 45.02 -16.87 52.88
CA MET A 1 43.75 -16.23 53.11
C MET A 1 43.64 -14.84 52.39
N SER A 2 44.52 -13.89 52.70
CA SER A 2 44.42 -12.50 52.10
C SER A 2 44.48 -12.45 50.59
N ILE A 3 45.33 -13.24 49.93
CA ILE A 3 45.44 -13.25 48.45
C ILE A 3 44.13 -13.69 47.79
N VAL A 4 43.47 -14.72 48.32
CA VAL A 4 42.19 -15.23 47.79
C VAL A 4 41.10 -14.19 47.91
N ILE A 5 41.03 -13.51 49.08
CA ILE A 5 40.04 -12.46 49.33
C ILE A 5 40.20 -11.29 48.33
N TRP A 6 41.45 -10.83 48.13
CA TRP A 6 41.73 -9.74 47.18
C TRP A 6 41.51 -10.14 45.71
N LEU A 7 41.78 -11.40 45.36
CA LEU A 7 41.49 -11.92 44.04
C LEU A 7 39.98 -11.96 43.77
N CYS A 8 39.19 -12.47 44.73
CA CYS A 8 37.73 -12.45 44.67
C CYS A 8 37.17 -11.01 44.53
N PHE A 9 37.72 -10.07 45.28
CA PHE A 9 37.37 -8.66 45.20
C PHE A 9 37.63 -8.07 43.82
N ALA A 10 38.82 -8.30 43.27
CA ALA A 10 39.21 -7.81 41.96
C ALA A 10 38.29 -8.38 40.84
N ILE A 11 37.97 -9.68 40.90
CA ILE A 11 37.06 -10.32 39.95
C ILE A 11 35.64 -9.69 40.03
N MET A 12 35.15 -9.47 41.26
CA MET A 12 33.83 -8.90 41.45
C MET A 12 33.75 -7.45 40.97
N ILE A 13 34.75 -6.61 41.22
CA ILE A 13 34.85 -5.27 40.69
C ILE A 13 34.91 -5.28 39.15
N ALA A 14 35.69 -6.17 38.55
CA ALA A 14 35.77 -6.32 37.11
C ALA A 14 34.41 -6.72 36.49
N ILE A 15 33.66 -7.64 37.14
CA ILE A 15 32.31 -8.01 36.73
C ILE A 15 31.35 -6.80 36.80
N LEU A 16 31.41 -6.03 37.86
CA LEU A 16 30.57 -4.84 38.06
C LEU A 16 30.93 -3.76 37.06
N ALA A 17 32.19 -3.42 36.90
CA ALA A 17 32.66 -2.36 35.97
C ALA A 17 32.33 -2.72 34.52
N THR A 18 32.62 -3.96 34.08
CA THR A 18 32.24 -4.40 32.71
C THR A 18 30.74 -4.41 32.49
N SER A 19 29.93 -4.62 33.54
CA SER A 19 28.50 -4.56 33.47
C SER A 19 27.99 -3.14 33.23
N ILE A 20 28.50 -2.18 34.01
CA ILE A 20 28.13 -0.75 33.91
C ILE A 20 28.53 -0.20 32.53
N VAL A 21 29.76 -0.46 32.08
CA VAL A 21 30.26 -0.01 30.78
C VAL A 21 29.43 -0.61 29.63
N ASN A 22 29.13 -1.89 29.69
CA ASN A 22 28.32 -2.53 28.66
C ASN A 22 26.88 -2.04 28.62
N ILE A 23 26.29 -1.70 29.77
CA ILE A 23 24.97 -1.10 29.88
C ILE A 23 24.96 0.35 29.31
N ALA A 24 25.98 1.12 29.63
CA ALA A 24 26.10 2.51 29.19
C ALA A 24 26.30 2.65 27.69
N ARG A 25 27.08 1.75 27.08
CA ARG A 25 27.44 1.78 25.66
C ARG A 25 26.37 1.24 24.71
N ARG A 26 25.35 0.54 25.20
CA ARG A 26 24.37 -0.15 24.35
C ARG A 26 23.06 0.63 24.21
N GLY A 27 22.47 0.58 23.01
CA GLY A 27 21.14 1.07 22.74
C GLY A 27 20.05 0.35 23.58
N ARG A 28 18.86 0.89 23.64
CA ARG A 28 17.76 0.40 24.50
C ARG A 28 17.40 -1.06 24.27
N ALA A 29 17.39 -1.49 23.00
CA ALA A 29 17.11 -2.88 22.59
C ALA A 29 18.22 -3.84 23.03
N ASP A 30 19.47 -3.44 22.81
CA ASP A 30 20.64 -4.24 23.13
C ASP A 30 20.89 -4.37 24.63
N ARG A 31 20.47 -3.38 25.43
CA ARG A 31 20.48 -3.47 26.90
C ARG A 31 19.65 -4.65 27.38
N LEU A 32 18.49 -4.85 26.76
CA LEU A 32 17.57 -5.92 27.14
C LEU A 32 18.10 -7.32 26.80
N GLU A 33 18.76 -7.45 25.64
CA GLU A 33 19.43 -8.68 25.22
C GLU A 33 20.68 -8.98 26.07
N TYR A 34 21.41 -7.93 26.41
CA TYR A 34 22.52 -8.02 27.35
C TYR A 34 22.07 -8.54 28.70
N TYR A 35 20.93 -8.07 29.24
CA TYR A 35 20.38 -8.57 30.52
C TYR A 35 19.95 -10.03 30.44
N LYS A 36 19.44 -10.50 29.30
CA LYS A 36 19.07 -11.90 29.07
C LYS A 36 20.30 -12.81 29.02
N ASN A 37 21.36 -12.37 28.36
CA ASN A 37 22.63 -13.10 28.24
C ASN A 37 23.52 -12.94 29.47
N TYR A 38 23.42 -11.83 30.20
CA TYR A 38 24.07 -11.57 31.49
C TYR A 38 23.74 -12.64 32.52
N LYS A 39 22.53 -13.19 32.50
CA LYS A 39 22.02 -14.22 33.37
C LYS A 39 22.84 -15.51 33.30
N LYS A 40 23.34 -15.89 32.12
CA LYS A 40 24.05 -17.17 31.94
C LYS A 40 25.53 -17.13 32.37
N GLY A 41 26.28 -16.10 32.04
CA GLY A 41 27.72 -16.05 32.30
C GLY A 41 28.07 -15.47 33.66
N LYS A 42 27.43 -14.36 34.06
CA LYS A 42 27.80 -13.66 35.31
C LYS A 42 27.18 -14.28 36.56
N PHE A 43 26.05 -14.93 36.44
CA PHE A 43 25.48 -15.79 37.47
C PHE A 43 26.48 -16.88 37.87
N TRP A 44 27.04 -17.61 36.91
CA TRP A 44 28.05 -18.58 37.17
C TRP A 44 29.36 -17.98 37.70
N ALA A 45 29.74 -16.80 37.23
CA ALA A 45 30.91 -16.10 37.72
C ALA A 45 30.78 -15.74 39.21
N ILE A 46 29.63 -15.21 39.64
CA ILE A 46 29.36 -14.91 41.06
C ILE A 46 29.36 -16.20 41.90
N TYR A 47 28.73 -17.26 41.39
CA TYR A 47 28.70 -18.57 42.00
C TYR A 47 30.13 -19.10 42.26
N PHE A 48 30.97 -19.12 41.23
CA PHE A 48 32.36 -19.59 41.37
C PHE A 48 33.22 -18.71 42.27
N VAL A 49 32.96 -17.40 42.33
CA VAL A 49 33.67 -16.51 43.27
C VAL A 49 33.18 -16.70 44.72
N ALA A 50 31.91 -17.06 44.91
CA ALA A 50 31.38 -17.32 46.25
C ALA A 50 31.96 -18.60 46.90
N ILE A 51 32.27 -19.66 46.13
CA ILE A 51 32.82 -20.93 46.66
C ILE A 51 34.06 -20.72 47.50
N PRO A 52 35.15 -20.07 47.02
CA PRO A 52 36.34 -19.87 47.87
C PRO A 52 36.08 -18.99 49.09
N LEU A 53 35.15 -18.04 49.00
CA LEU A 53 34.80 -17.22 50.16
C LEU A 53 34.08 -18.03 51.25
N PHE A 54 33.12 -18.86 50.89
CA PHE A 54 32.45 -19.76 51.84
C PHE A 54 33.41 -20.84 52.36
N TYR A 55 34.29 -21.35 51.52
CA TYR A 55 35.31 -22.29 51.97
C TYR A 55 36.20 -21.68 53.03
N LEU A 56 36.66 -20.44 52.85
CA LEU A 56 37.47 -19.76 53.86
C LEU A 56 36.71 -19.55 55.18
N ALA A 57 35.40 -19.23 55.09
CA ALA A 57 34.58 -19.09 56.29
C ALA A 57 34.37 -20.40 57.01
N ASN A 58 34.10 -21.51 56.32
CA ASN A 58 33.91 -22.82 56.90
C ASN A 58 35.21 -23.35 57.53
N LYS A 59 36.33 -23.10 56.86
CA LYS A 59 37.66 -23.43 57.44
C LYS A 59 37.99 -22.64 58.71
N PHE A 60 37.62 -21.36 58.72
CA PHE A 60 37.75 -20.49 59.89
C PHE A 60 36.89 -20.99 61.06
N ASN A 61 35.70 -21.54 60.76
CA ASN A 61 34.81 -22.11 61.78
C ASN A 61 35.26 -23.56 62.28
N GLY A 62 36.37 -24.11 61.76
CA GLY A 62 36.91 -25.35 62.19
C GLY A 62 36.50 -26.61 61.41
N SER A 63 35.79 -26.51 60.33
CA SER A 63 35.34 -27.64 59.47
C SER A 63 36.51 -28.35 58.83
N ALA A 64 36.44 -29.69 58.63
CA ALA A 64 37.39 -30.46 57.84
C ALA A 64 37.51 -29.94 56.42
N ALA A 65 38.54 -30.22 55.67
CA ALA A 65 38.77 -29.59 54.36
C ALA A 65 37.75 -30.01 53.30
N ASP A 66 37.39 -31.29 53.31
CA ASP A 66 36.37 -31.89 52.45
C ASP A 66 34.93 -31.36 52.76
N GLU A 67 34.56 -31.37 54.04
CA GLU A 67 33.33 -30.87 54.56
C GLU A 67 33.18 -29.36 54.24
N ALA A 68 34.22 -28.57 54.51
CA ALA A 68 34.27 -27.14 54.22
C ALA A 68 34.05 -26.84 52.72
N PHE A 69 34.54 -27.71 51.83
CA PHE A 69 34.34 -27.55 50.38
C PHE A 69 32.90 -27.85 49.97
N PHE A 70 32.33 -28.96 50.42
CA PHE A 70 30.94 -29.31 50.08
C PHE A 70 29.95 -28.28 50.63
N ASP A 71 30.13 -27.82 51.85
CA ASP A 71 29.31 -26.77 52.45
C ASP A 71 29.49 -25.42 51.72
N ALA A 72 30.68 -25.12 51.25
CA ALA A 72 30.91 -23.91 50.45
C ALA A 72 30.16 -23.95 49.10
N VAL A 73 30.16 -25.09 48.42
CA VAL A 73 29.42 -25.31 47.19
C VAL A 73 27.92 -25.14 47.45
N LYS A 74 27.38 -25.78 48.49
CA LYS A 74 26.00 -25.68 48.90
C LYS A 74 25.62 -24.23 49.23
N SER A 75 26.38 -23.58 50.09
CA SER A 75 26.13 -22.18 50.50
C SER A 75 26.21 -21.20 49.32
N SER A 76 27.06 -21.48 48.33
CA SER A 76 27.13 -20.68 47.10
C SER A 76 25.88 -20.83 46.21
N VAL A 77 25.31 -22.04 46.16
CA VAL A 77 23.98 -22.25 45.50
C VAL A 77 22.89 -21.54 46.29
N ASP A 78 22.84 -21.72 47.60
CA ASP A 78 21.82 -21.08 48.45
C ASP A 78 21.87 -19.56 48.37
N LEU A 79 23.08 -18.99 48.31
CA LEU A 79 23.26 -17.55 48.08
C LEU A 79 22.61 -17.08 46.75
N VAL A 80 22.89 -17.79 45.70
CA VAL A 80 22.42 -17.40 44.35
C VAL A 80 20.90 -17.51 44.22
N VAL A 81 20.26 -18.44 44.96
CA VAL A 81 18.81 -18.57 45.02
C VAL A 81 18.16 -17.76 46.14
N LEU A 82 18.92 -16.88 46.78
CA LEU A 82 18.49 -16.01 47.90
C LEU A 82 18.01 -16.80 49.14
N LYS A 83 18.45 -18.06 49.32
CA LYS A 83 18.22 -18.90 50.49
C LYS A 83 19.45 -18.95 51.37
N TYR A 84 20.02 -17.84 51.71
CA TYR A 84 21.31 -17.76 52.32
C TYR A 84 21.25 -17.70 53.84
N ASP A 85 22.09 -18.49 54.53
CA ASP A 85 22.30 -18.44 55.97
C ASP A 85 23.55 -17.62 56.30
N TYR A 86 23.32 -16.46 56.93
CA TYR A 86 24.40 -15.54 57.31
C TYR A 86 25.29 -16.09 58.45
N SER A 87 24.81 -17.05 59.24
CA SER A 87 25.53 -17.60 60.38
C SER A 87 26.90 -18.18 60.05
N ALA A 88 27.01 -18.82 58.91
CA ALA A 88 28.26 -19.48 58.46
C ALA A 88 29.41 -18.50 58.16
N VAL A 89 29.16 -17.30 57.71
CA VAL A 89 30.20 -16.31 57.36
C VAL A 89 30.42 -15.22 58.43
N LYS A 90 29.49 -15.06 59.35
CA LYS A 90 29.51 -14.00 60.37
C LYS A 90 30.82 -14.00 61.20
N PRO A 91 31.33 -15.14 61.74
CA PRO A 91 32.55 -15.11 62.54
C PRO A 91 33.79 -14.60 61.78
N LEU A 92 33.95 -14.99 60.51
CA LEU A 92 35.06 -14.48 59.69
C LEU A 92 34.88 -13.04 59.26
N MET A 93 33.63 -12.58 59.05
CA MET A 93 33.34 -11.17 58.75
C MET A 93 33.62 -10.26 59.92
N GLU A 94 33.45 -10.73 61.13
CA GLU A 94 33.81 -9.99 62.35
C GLU A 94 35.33 -9.96 62.60
N ALA A 95 36.00 -11.03 62.25
CA ALA A 95 37.46 -11.16 62.40
C ALA A 95 38.29 -10.50 61.29
N ASN A 96 37.72 -10.26 60.11
CA ASN A 96 38.47 -9.78 58.92
C ASN A 96 37.65 -8.77 58.11
N SER A 97 38.07 -7.50 58.20
CA SER A 97 37.37 -6.37 57.53
C SER A 97 37.41 -6.47 56.00
N ALA A 98 38.50 -7.00 55.41
CA ALA A 98 38.56 -7.19 53.95
C ALA A 98 37.59 -8.30 53.49
N PHE A 99 37.51 -9.42 54.23
CA PHE A 99 36.51 -10.45 53.95
C PHE A 99 35.08 -9.93 54.07
N LYS A 100 34.82 -9.13 55.12
CA LYS A 100 33.52 -8.48 55.31
C LYS A 100 33.11 -7.63 54.12
N ALA A 101 34.05 -6.83 53.60
CA ALA A 101 33.77 -5.97 52.42
C ALA A 101 33.47 -6.79 51.19
N VAL A 102 34.20 -7.85 50.89
CA VAL A 102 34.00 -8.72 49.71
C VAL A 102 32.71 -9.50 49.82
N MET A 103 32.36 -10.02 51.02
CA MET A 103 31.09 -10.72 51.25
C MET A 103 29.88 -9.77 51.07
N TRP A 104 29.93 -8.55 51.61
CA TRP A 104 28.89 -7.58 51.34
C TRP A 104 28.74 -7.23 49.87
N LEU A 105 29.85 -7.07 49.16
CA LEU A 105 29.82 -6.86 47.70
C LEU A 105 29.15 -8.03 46.98
N CYS A 106 29.45 -9.28 47.42
CA CYS A 106 28.83 -10.48 46.88
C CYS A 106 27.29 -10.47 47.09
N PHE A 107 26.84 -10.20 48.30
CA PHE A 107 25.40 -10.09 48.61
C PHE A 107 24.71 -9.03 47.81
N VAL A 108 25.29 -7.82 47.71
CA VAL A 108 24.74 -6.71 46.95
C VAL A 108 24.66 -7.11 45.48
N MET A 109 25.65 -7.75 44.89
CA MET A 109 25.62 -8.18 43.50
C MET A 109 24.56 -9.24 43.21
N VAL A 110 24.36 -10.20 44.12
CA VAL A 110 23.28 -11.19 44.01
C VAL A 110 21.92 -10.54 44.15
N ALA A 111 21.73 -9.65 45.14
CA ALA A 111 20.50 -8.90 45.35
C ALA A 111 20.17 -8.01 44.15
N LEU A 112 21.15 -7.31 43.58
CA LEU A 112 20.99 -6.50 42.36
C LEU A 112 20.58 -7.37 41.16
N ASN A 113 21.21 -8.54 40.99
CA ASN A 113 20.84 -9.46 39.91
C ASN A 113 19.39 -9.96 40.03
N ALA A 114 18.98 -10.36 41.22
CA ALA A 114 17.61 -10.81 41.50
C ALA A 114 16.60 -9.67 41.31
N SER A 115 16.91 -8.48 41.84
CA SER A 115 16.08 -7.27 41.67
C SER A 115 15.97 -6.87 40.20
N PHE A 116 17.06 -6.90 39.44
CA PHE A 116 17.05 -6.60 38.03
C PHE A 116 16.16 -7.56 37.23
N LEU A 117 16.19 -8.84 37.59
CA LEU A 117 15.31 -9.83 36.92
C LEU A 117 13.85 -9.55 37.21
N ALA A 118 13.50 -9.33 38.47
CA ALA A 118 12.14 -9.01 38.89
C ALA A 118 11.63 -7.70 38.24
N VAL A 119 12.45 -6.65 38.32
CA VAL A 119 12.12 -5.35 37.70
C VAL A 119 11.93 -5.51 36.19
N THR A 120 12.79 -6.28 35.48
CA THR A 120 12.65 -6.44 34.02
C THR A 120 11.33 -7.12 33.63
N ILE A 121 10.93 -8.16 34.38
CA ILE A 121 9.67 -8.89 34.13
C ILE A 121 8.46 -8.03 34.46
N VAL A 122 8.47 -7.40 35.64
CA VAL A 122 7.36 -6.55 36.11
C VAL A 122 7.26 -5.31 35.25
N TYR A 123 8.38 -4.66 34.93
CA TYR A 123 8.44 -3.44 34.14
C TYR A 123 7.86 -3.63 32.74
N ARG A 124 8.20 -4.74 32.05
CA ARG A 124 7.62 -5.05 30.74
C ARG A 124 6.12 -5.26 30.80
N ARG A 125 5.61 -5.96 31.82
CA ARG A 125 4.17 -6.19 32.00
C ARG A 125 3.44 -4.88 32.29
N VAL A 126 4.00 -4.07 33.19
CA VAL A 126 3.42 -2.76 33.54
C VAL A 126 3.43 -1.83 32.33
N LEU A 127 4.55 -1.73 31.61
CA LEU A 127 4.61 -0.91 30.39
C LEU A 127 3.62 -1.35 29.33
N ASN A 128 3.50 -2.65 29.07
CA ASN A 128 2.53 -3.16 28.10
C ASN A 128 1.08 -2.79 28.54
N HIS A 129 0.78 -2.90 29.83
CA HIS A 129 -0.53 -2.50 30.34
C HIS A 129 -0.76 -0.99 30.16
N VAL A 130 0.18 -0.15 30.54
CA VAL A 130 0.10 1.32 30.38
C VAL A 130 -0.05 1.70 28.90
N TRP A 131 0.73 1.12 28.00
CA TRP A 131 0.61 1.39 26.56
C TRP A 131 -0.73 0.90 26.00
N LYS A 132 -1.23 -0.26 26.45
CA LYS A 132 -2.54 -0.77 26.07
C LYS A 132 -3.66 0.16 26.48
N GLU A 133 -3.66 0.63 27.72
CA GLU A 133 -4.65 1.60 28.20
C GLU A 133 -4.55 2.96 27.48
N ARG A 134 -3.33 3.40 27.19
CA ARG A 134 -3.13 4.61 26.39
C ARG A 134 -3.69 4.47 24.97
N ALA A 135 -3.40 3.35 24.30
CA ALA A 135 -3.92 3.08 22.98
C ALA A 135 -5.46 3.01 22.95
N LYS A 136 -6.05 2.37 23.98
CA LYS A 136 -7.51 2.31 24.12
C LYS A 136 -8.17 3.68 24.27
N ASN A 137 -7.49 4.66 24.85
CA ASN A 137 -8.02 6.00 25.11
C ASN A 137 -7.57 7.03 24.04
N ALA A 138 -6.81 6.61 23.05
CA ALA A 138 -6.35 7.49 21.97
C ALA A 138 -7.50 7.89 21.05
N LYS A 139 -7.48 9.14 20.52
CA LYS A 139 -8.42 9.59 19.48
C LYS A 139 -8.36 8.71 18.23
N LYS A 140 -7.15 8.28 17.84
CA LYS A 140 -6.91 7.32 16.77
C LYS A 140 -6.13 6.14 17.32
N CYS A 141 -6.67 4.93 17.20
CA CYS A 141 -6.06 3.71 17.68
C CYS A 141 -5.84 2.74 16.50
N PHE A 142 -4.65 2.15 16.42
CA PHE A 142 -4.34 1.12 15.43
C PHE A 142 -4.32 -0.25 16.10
N VAL A 143 -4.99 -1.22 15.48
CA VAL A 143 -4.99 -2.63 15.90
C VAL A 143 -4.44 -3.45 14.76
N VAL A 144 -3.23 -3.99 14.90
CA VAL A 144 -2.57 -4.80 13.87
C VAL A 144 -2.68 -6.27 14.24
N VAL A 145 -3.43 -7.03 13.45
CA VAL A 145 -3.72 -8.45 13.65
C VAL A 145 -2.71 -9.32 12.91
N GLY A 146 -2.01 -10.16 13.67
CA GLY A 146 -0.90 -11.00 13.20
C GLY A 146 0.47 -10.42 13.58
N PHE A 147 1.47 -11.30 13.72
CA PHE A 147 2.86 -10.92 13.98
C PHE A 147 3.79 -11.63 13.00
N ASN A 148 4.02 -10.99 11.87
CA ASN A 148 4.85 -11.44 10.76
C ASN A 148 5.78 -10.30 10.30
N PRO A 149 6.74 -10.53 9.40
CA PRO A 149 7.66 -9.50 8.91
C PRO A 149 6.93 -8.29 8.30
N GLN A 150 5.84 -8.51 7.59
CA GLN A 150 5.04 -7.47 6.93
C GLN A 150 4.39 -6.56 7.99
N ASN A 151 3.75 -7.14 8.99
CA ASN A 151 3.15 -6.37 10.08
C ASN A 151 4.18 -5.63 10.93
N LYS A 152 5.40 -6.15 11.05
CA LYS A 152 6.52 -5.39 11.67
C LYS A 152 6.80 -4.10 10.91
N SER A 153 6.76 -4.12 9.57
CA SER A 153 6.92 -2.91 8.74
C SER A 153 5.77 -1.93 8.94
N ILE A 154 4.52 -2.41 8.98
CA ILE A 154 3.34 -1.58 9.26
C ILE A 154 3.47 -0.89 10.62
N VAL A 155 3.80 -1.64 11.67
CA VAL A 155 3.97 -1.09 13.03
C VAL A 155 5.10 -0.06 13.07
N LYS A 156 6.23 -0.32 12.42
CA LYS A 156 7.33 0.66 12.30
C LYS A 156 6.89 1.93 11.58
N SER A 157 6.05 1.83 10.56
CA SER A 157 5.53 3.00 9.85
C SER A 157 4.60 3.84 10.74
N ILE A 158 3.79 3.19 11.61
CA ILE A 158 2.99 3.86 12.64
C ILE A 158 3.90 4.56 13.66
N ALA A 159 4.97 3.87 14.09
CA ALA A 159 5.92 4.42 15.05
C ALA A 159 6.69 5.64 14.51
N LYS A 160 7.07 5.63 13.23
CA LYS A 160 7.71 6.78 12.56
C LYS A 160 6.84 8.04 12.56
N LYS A 161 5.51 7.90 12.57
CA LYS A 161 4.57 9.02 12.72
C LYS A 161 4.41 9.53 14.15
N GLY A 162 5.10 8.95 15.12
CA GLY A 162 4.92 9.28 16.53
C GLY A 162 3.69 8.65 17.18
N GLU A 163 2.96 7.78 16.48
CA GLU A 163 1.71 7.15 16.91
C GLU A 163 1.90 5.76 17.55
N SER A 164 3.14 5.36 17.83
CA SER A 164 3.46 4.03 18.38
C SER A 164 2.66 3.68 19.65
N ALA A 165 2.46 4.67 20.54
CA ALA A 165 1.72 4.48 21.80
C ALA A 165 0.20 4.25 21.58
N ASN A 166 -0.29 4.49 20.37
CA ASN A 166 -1.69 4.28 19.97
C ASN A 166 -1.88 2.94 19.24
N CYS A 167 -0.85 2.06 19.19
CA CYS A 167 -0.88 0.82 18.44
C CYS A 167 -0.93 -0.40 19.38
N ILE A 168 -1.79 -1.36 19.03
CA ILE A 168 -1.93 -2.66 19.69
C ILE A 168 -1.65 -3.75 18.64
N VAL A 169 -0.64 -4.58 18.89
CA VAL A 169 -0.38 -5.77 18.07
C VAL A 169 -1.11 -6.96 18.68
N VAL A 170 -1.98 -7.58 17.90
CA VAL A 170 -2.77 -8.73 18.32
C VAL A 170 -2.20 -9.99 17.69
N ALA A 171 -1.89 -11.01 18.50
CA ALA A 171 -1.35 -12.27 18.03
C ALA A 171 -1.90 -13.46 18.79
N LYS A 172 -2.02 -14.62 18.11
CA LYS A 172 -2.43 -15.89 18.74
C LYS A 172 -1.39 -16.34 19.77
N GLU A 173 -0.11 -16.16 19.45
CA GLU A 173 1.00 -16.48 20.33
C GLU A 173 1.81 -15.24 20.67
N VAL A 174 2.05 -15.04 21.97
CA VAL A 174 2.86 -13.95 22.49
C VAL A 174 4.24 -14.50 22.86
N ASN A 175 5.11 -14.62 21.85
CA ASN A 175 6.48 -15.08 22.01
C ASN A 175 7.43 -13.95 22.44
N GLU A 176 8.69 -14.28 22.71
CA GLU A 176 9.70 -13.30 23.14
C GLU A 176 10.04 -12.29 22.05
N ASP A 177 9.96 -12.68 20.76
CA ASP A 177 10.21 -11.78 19.64
C ASP A 177 9.18 -10.66 19.56
N LEU A 178 7.89 -10.99 19.74
CA LEU A 178 6.83 -9.99 19.82
C LEU A 178 7.04 -9.05 21.03
N LYS A 179 7.37 -9.58 22.20
CA LYS A 179 7.61 -8.76 23.39
C LYS A 179 8.82 -7.83 23.20
N LYS A 180 9.92 -8.33 22.60
CA LYS A 180 11.11 -7.54 22.28
C LYS A 180 10.77 -6.45 21.28
N PHE A 181 10.10 -6.79 20.19
CA PHE A 181 9.67 -5.86 19.15
C PHE A 181 8.75 -4.77 19.72
N ALA A 182 7.71 -5.16 20.46
CA ALA A 182 6.77 -4.24 21.06
C ALA A 182 7.44 -3.24 22.02
N PHE A 183 8.43 -3.72 22.79
CA PHE A 183 9.20 -2.85 23.66
C PHE A 183 10.08 -1.84 22.91
N VAL A 184 10.72 -2.27 21.81
CA VAL A 184 11.56 -1.40 20.97
C VAL A 184 10.72 -0.31 20.30
N GLU A 185 9.62 -0.69 19.69
CA GLU A 185 8.73 0.21 18.96
C GLU A 185 7.78 1.00 19.90
N LYS A 186 7.77 0.70 21.20
CA LYS A 186 6.88 1.29 22.22
C LYS A 186 5.39 1.08 21.92
N VAL A 187 5.03 -0.07 21.37
CA VAL A 187 3.66 -0.48 21.10
C VAL A 187 3.18 -1.50 22.11
N SER A 188 1.86 -1.59 22.32
CA SER A 188 1.30 -2.63 23.16
C SER A 188 1.02 -3.92 22.36
N TYR A 189 0.85 -5.03 23.08
CA TYR A 189 0.44 -6.30 22.49
C TYR A 189 -0.65 -6.97 23.30
N ALA A 190 -1.46 -7.79 22.61
CA ALA A 190 -2.52 -8.60 23.22
C ALA A 190 -2.48 -10.02 22.65
N LYS A 191 -2.74 -11.01 23.51
CA LYS A 191 -3.00 -12.39 23.11
C LYS A 191 -4.47 -12.54 22.76
N VAL A 192 -4.75 -13.26 21.70
CA VAL A 192 -6.11 -13.62 21.27
C VAL A 192 -6.09 -15.11 20.91
N GLU A 193 -6.94 -15.90 21.55
CA GLU A 193 -6.95 -17.35 21.36
C GLU A 193 -7.77 -17.77 20.15
N SER A 194 -8.81 -17.01 19.85
CA SER A 194 -9.71 -17.24 18.70
C SER A 194 -10.18 -15.93 18.09
N THR A 195 -10.83 -16.01 16.93
CA THR A 195 -11.47 -14.85 16.29
C THR A 195 -12.66 -14.33 17.12
N ASP A 196 -13.36 -15.20 17.84
CA ASP A 196 -14.46 -14.80 18.74
C ASP A 196 -13.93 -14.04 19.96
N ASP A 197 -12.80 -14.49 20.53
CA ASP A 197 -12.10 -13.79 21.59
C ASP A 197 -11.64 -12.39 21.11
N PHE A 198 -11.15 -12.30 19.88
CA PHE A 198 -10.84 -11.02 19.26
C PHE A 198 -12.05 -10.10 19.18
N ALA A 199 -13.19 -10.60 18.68
CA ALA A 199 -14.40 -9.81 18.56
C ALA A 199 -14.91 -9.32 19.93
N LYS A 200 -14.85 -10.17 20.96
CA LYS A 200 -15.18 -9.81 22.34
C LYS A 200 -14.24 -8.70 22.85
N ASN A 201 -12.94 -8.88 22.67
CA ASN A 201 -11.95 -7.87 23.05
C ASN A 201 -12.18 -6.55 22.29
N LEU A 202 -12.54 -6.60 21.01
CA LEU A 202 -12.82 -5.41 20.21
C LEU A 202 -14.00 -4.61 20.76
N ARG A 203 -15.11 -5.32 21.16
CA ARG A 203 -16.28 -4.70 21.80
C ARG A 203 -15.93 -4.06 23.14
N GLU A 204 -15.17 -4.76 23.98
CA GLU A 204 -14.80 -4.29 25.31
C GLU A 204 -13.76 -3.15 25.30
N LEU A 205 -12.79 -3.27 24.37
CA LEU A 205 -11.70 -2.29 24.25
C LEU A 205 -12.16 -0.95 23.70
N PHE A 206 -13.22 -0.93 22.90
CA PHE A 206 -13.63 0.22 22.11
C PHE A 206 -15.13 0.52 22.29
N LYS A 207 -15.52 0.86 23.53
CA LYS A 207 -16.92 1.19 23.84
C LYS A 207 -17.36 2.58 23.33
N ASP A 208 -16.40 3.49 23.10
CA ASP A 208 -16.69 4.87 22.69
C ASP A 208 -16.16 5.15 21.27
N PHE A 209 -16.90 4.72 20.26
CA PHE A 209 -16.62 5.02 18.87
C PHE A 209 -17.07 6.42 18.42
N ASP A 210 -17.87 7.12 19.22
CA ASP A 210 -18.40 8.45 18.88
C ASP A 210 -17.29 9.52 18.92
N ASN A 211 -16.26 9.31 19.74
CA ASN A 211 -15.19 10.29 19.96
C ASN A 211 -13.83 9.87 19.42
N ARG A 212 -13.74 8.71 18.72
CA ARG A 212 -12.47 8.20 18.22
C ARG A 212 -12.61 7.30 17.01
N SER A 213 -11.49 7.13 16.30
CA SER A 213 -11.30 6.18 15.19
C SER A 213 -10.49 4.98 15.65
N VAL A 214 -10.91 3.80 15.23
CA VAL A 214 -10.17 2.54 15.40
C VAL A 214 -9.87 1.97 14.02
N GLU A 215 -8.58 1.88 13.69
CA GLU A 215 -8.07 1.36 12.42
C GLU A 215 -7.56 -0.07 12.65
N VAL A 216 -8.28 -1.06 12.20
CA VAL A 216 -7.93 -2.49 12.33
C VAL A 216 -7.25 -2.95 11.04
N ILE A 217 -6.01 -3.42 11.12
CA ILE A 217 -5.26 -3.95 9.97
C ILE A 217 -5.11 -5.45 10.15
N VAL A 218 -5.72 -6.24 9.27
CA VAL A 218 -5.71 -7.71 9.33
C VAL A 218 -4.79 -8.24 8.24
N ASN A 219 -3.65 -8.78 8.66
CA ASN A 219 -2.68 -9.43 7.78
C ASN A 219 -1.98 -10.57 8.51
N THR A 220 -2.60 -11.74 8.54
CA THR A 220 -2.02 -12.93 9.20
C THR A 220 -1.10 -13.73 8.26
N GLY A 221 -1.11 -13.43 6.96
CA GLY A 221 -0.43 -14.21 5.93
C GLY A 221 -1.26 -15.39 5.40
N ASP A 222 -2.47 -15.59 5.91
CA ASP A 222 -3.40 -16.64 5.47
C ASP A 222 -4.80 -16.05 5.24
N ASP A 223 -5.31 -16.19 4.02
CA ASP A 223 -6.61 -15.62 3.62
C ASP A 223 -7.79 -16.21 4.39
N LYS A 224 -7.74 -17.50 4.74
CA LYS A 224 -8.82 -18.13 5.51
C LYS A 224 -8.91 -17.53 6.91
N ILE A 225 -7.75 -17.29 7.51
CA ILE A 225 -7.67 -16.65 8.83
C ILE A 225 -8.09 -15.19 8.72
N ASN A 226 -7.63 -14.47 7.69
CA ASN A 226 -8.02 -13.09 7.42
C ASN A 226 -9.54 -12.97 7.23
N LEU A 227 -10.16 -13.88 6.46
CA LEU A 227 -11.62 -13.92 6.28
C LEU A 227 -12.37 -14.18 7.58
N ALA A 228 -11.88 -15.10 8.43
CA ALA A 228 -12.51 -15.38 9.72
C ALA A 228 -12.46 -14.14 10.66
N PHE A 229 -11.35 -13.40 10.71
CA PHE A 229 -11.30 -12.12 11.42
C PHE A 229 -12.23 -11.07 10.81
N THR A 230 -12.32 -11.03 9.49
CA THR A 230 -13.19 -10.08 8.76
C THR A 230 -14.66 -10.31 9.08
N GLU A 231 -15.09 -11.57 9.14
CA GLU A 231 -16.45 -11.93 9.51
C GLU A 231 -16.81 -11.47 10.92
N GLN A 232 -15.90 -11.66 11.88
CA GLN A 232 -16.09 -11.20 13.25
C GLN A 232 -16.14 -9.68 13.35
N ILE A 233 -15.25 -8.98 12.62
CA ILE A 233 -15.27 -7.51 12.54
C ILE A 233 -16.59 -7.02 11.95
N ALA A 234 -17.07 -7.62 10.86
CA ALA A 234 -18.33 -7.27 10.24
C ALA A 234 -19.52 -7.54 11.19
N GLY A 235 -19.44 -8.60 12.00
CA GLY A 235 -20.40 -8.87 13.08
C GLY A 235 -20.43 -7.75 14.13
N VAL A 236 -19.26 -7.29 14.60
CA VAL A 236 -19.14 -6.17 15.56
C VAL A 236 -19.67 -4.87 14.96
N ILE A 237 -19.35 -4.58 13.69
CA ILE A 237 -19.86 -3.40 12.99
C ILE A 237 -21.39 -3.38 12.97
N SER A 238 -22.01 -4.50 12.59
CA SER A 238 -23.47 -4.63 12.51
C SER A 238 -24.13 -4.57 13.90
N GLU A 239 -23.59 -5.29 14.89
CA GLU A 239 -24.12 -5.33 16.25
C GLU A 239 -24.12 -3.95 16.92
N LEU A 240 -23.05 -3.17 16.72
CA LEU A 240 -22.92 -1.83 17.29
C LEU A 240 -23.44 -0.71 16.37
N SER A 241 -24.04 -1.06 15.23
CA SER A 241 -24.58 -0.11 14.24
C SER A 241 -23.54 0.93 13.81
N LEU A 242 -22.30 0.48 13.58
CA LEU A 242 -21.19 1.40 13.24
C LEU A 242 -21.26 1.93 11.81
N GLU A 243 -22.13 1.39 10.95
CA GLU A 243 -22.41 1.88 9.59
C GLU A 243 -22.95 3.33 9.58
N LYS A 244 -23.34 3.86 10.72
CA LYS A 244 -23.68 5.28 10.90
C LYS A 244 -22.47 6.21 10.69
N TYR A 245 -21.23 5.70 10.92
CA TYR A 245 -20.02 6.48 10.73
C TYR A 245 -19.56 6.44 9.27
N CYS A 246 -18.77 7.46 8.91
CA CYS A 246 -18.19 7.55 7.59
C CYS A 246 -16.92 6.72 7.49
N PRO A 247 -16.76 5.83 6.51
CA PRO A 247 -15.52 5.14 6.28
C PRO A 247 -14.35 6.12 6.07
N GLY A 248 -13.17 5.83 6.67
CA GLY A 248 -12.02 6.72 6.63
C GLY A 248 -12.15 7.99 7.47
N GLY A 249 -13.27 8.17 8.20
CA GLY A 249 -13.49 9.33 9.05
C GLY A 249 -12.75 9.25 10.38
N ASP A 250 -12.82 10.35 11.14
CA ASP A 250 -12.16 10.48 12.46
C ASP A 250 -12.89 9.72 13.58
N ARG A 251 -13.95 8.98 13.26
CA ARG A 251 -14.81 8.27 14.23
C ARG A 251 -15.19 6.89 13.70
N GLY A 252 -15.48 5.99 14.62
CA GLY A 252 -15.93 4.64 14.30
C GLY A 252 -14.80 3.65 14.12
N LEU A 253 -15.07 2.59 13.38
CA LEU A 253 -14.14 1.49 13.12
C LEU A 253 -13.95 1.31 11.62
N ASN A 254 -12.70 1.29 11.17
CA ASN A 254 -12.32 0.91 9.83
C ASN A 254 -11.45 -0.35 9.90
N ALA A 255 -11.65 -1.29 8.99
CA ALA A 255 -10.85 -2.50 8.92
C ALA A 255 -10.24 -2.67 7.52
N TYR A 256 -8.93 -2.82 7.46
CA TYR A 256 -8.15 -3.02 6.24
C TYR A 256 -7.67 -4.46 6.22
N VAL A 257 -8.20 -5.26 5.31
CA VAL A 257 -7.99 -6.69 5.29
C VAL A 257 -7.21 -7.10 4.05
N PHE A 258 -6.02 -7.65 4.26
CA PHE A 258 -5.21 -8.21 3.20
C PHE A 258 -5.79 -9.52 2.69
N GLY A 259 -5.78 -9.68 1.36
CA GLY A 259 -6.21 -10.90 0.74
C GLY A 259 -5.65 -11.06 -0.67
N GLU A 260 -5.55 -12.30 -1.10
CA GLU A 260 -5.07 -12.64 -2.44
C GLU A 260 -6.16 -12.37 -3.50
N PRO A 261 -5.77 -12.04 -4.74
CA PRO A 261 -6.71 -11.70 -5.83
C PRO A 261 -7.78 -12.78 -6.10
N GLU A 262 -7.42 -14.05 -5.92
CA GLU A 262 -8.32 -15.18 -6.13
C GLU A 262 -9.52 -15.18 -5.18
N ASN A 263 -9.39 -14.59 -4.00
CA ASN A 263 -10.42 -14.49 -2.97
C ASN A 263 -11.14 -13.12 -2.96
N LYS A 264 -10.80 -12.23 -3.90
CA LYS A 264 -11.34 -10.86 -4.00
C LYS A 264 -12.87 -10.81 -3.86
N SER A 265 -13.60 -11.67 -4.58
CA SER A 265 -15.07 -11.68 -4.58
C SER A 265 -15.67 -11.92 -3.19
N THR A 266 -15.00 -12.75 -2.37
CA THR A 266 -15.45 -13.05 -0.99
C THR A 266 -15.21 -11.84 -0.08
N PHE A 267 -14.04 -11.20 -0.14
CA PHE A 267 -13.76 -10.00 0.65
C PHE A 267 -14.71 -8.85 0.29
N LEU A 268 -15.06 -8.70 -1.00
CA LEU A 268 -15.96 -7.64 -1.45
C LEU A 268 -17.39 -7.76 -0.95
N LYS A 269 -17.85 -8.98 -0.59
CA LYS A 269 -19.14 -9.17 0.10
C LYS A 269 -19.15 -8.47 1.46
N PHE A 270 -18.02 -8.54 2.20
CA PHE A 270 -17.88 -7.84 3.47
C PHE A 270 -17.78 -6.33 3.30
N VAL A 271 -17.04 -5.84 2.29
CA VAL A 271 -17.00 -4.40 1.96
C VAL A 271 -18.43 -3.87 1.72
N LYS A 272 -19.23 -4.56 0.94
CA LYS A 272 -20.62 -4.18 0.66
C LYS A 272 -21.49 -4.26 1.93
N ARG A 273 -21.39 -5.37 2.69
CA ARG A 273 -22.19 -5.59 3.90
C ARG A 273 -21.93 -4.54 4.98
N THR A 274 -20.71 -4.05 5.11
CA THR A 274 -20.30 -3.05 6.12
C THR A 274 -20.31 -1.61 5.62
N SER A 275 -20.96 -1.36 4.49
CA SER A 275 -21.03 -0.02 3.88
C SER A 275 -19.66 0.66 3.69
N GLY A 276 -18.62 -0.13 3.44
CA GLY A 276 -17.27 0.35 3.20
C GLY A 276 -16.37 0.48 4.44
N LEU A 277 -16.84 0.16 5.65
CA LEU A 277 -16.00 0.15 6.86
C LEU A 277 -14.96 -0.99 6.85
N VAL A 278 -15.20 -2.04 6.09
CA VAL A 278 -14.19 -3.05 5.75
C VAL A 278 -13.63 -2.72 4.37
N HIS A 279 -12.31 -2.62 4.25
CA HIS A 279 -11.55 -2.37 3.03
C HIS A 279 -10.77 -3.63 2.65
N TYR A 280 -10.83 -4.02 1.39
CA TYR A 280 -10.01 -5.09 0.85
C TYR A 280 -8.69 -4.52 0.31
N VAL A 281 -7.57 -5.02 0.82
CA VAL A 281 -6.22 -4.60 0.42
C VAL A 281 -5.57 -5.67 -0.45
N ASN A 282 -5.28 -5.33 -1.71
CA ASN A 282 -4.54 -6.17 -2.65
C ASN A 282 -3.14 -5.58 -2.87
N LYS A 283 -2.11 -6.25 -2.33
CA LYS A 283 -0.72 -5.79 -2.41
C LYS A 283 -0.21 -5.64 -3.85
N TYR A 284 -0.61 -6.52 -4.74
CA TYR A 284 -0.16 -6.48 -6.14
C TYR A 284 -0.76 -5.28 -6.89
N LYS A 285 -1.98 -4.90 -6.51
CA LYS A 285 -2.65 -3.73 -7.07
C LYS A 285 -1.96 -2.43 -6.64
N LEU A 286 -1.54 -2.32 -5.39
CA LEU A 286 -0.79 -1.16 -4.90
C LEU A 286 0.56 -1.01 -5.61
N VAL A 287 1.27 -2.12 -5.83
CA VAL A 287 2.51 -2.12 -6.60
C VAL A 287 2.27 -1.72 -8.07
N ALA A 288 1.20 -2.24 -8.69
CA ALA A 288 0.88 -1.89 -10.08
C ALA A 288 0.46 -0.42 -10.23
N TYR A 289 -0.27 0.13 -9.26
CA TYR A 289 -0.64 1.54 -9.25
C TYR A 289 0.59 2.45 -9.15
N ASP A 290 1.50 2.13 -8.24
CA ASP A 290 2.75 2.87 -8.10
C ASP A 290 3.59 2.79 -9.38
N PHE A 291 3.72 1.60 -9.97
CA PHE A 291 4.47 1.41 -11.21
C PHE A 291 3.88 2.23 -12.35
N VAL A 292 2.59 2.12 -12.63
CA VAL A 292 1.94 2.82 -13.74
C VAL A 292 1.93 4.33 -13.54
N TYR A 293 1.79 4.80 -12.30
CA TYR A 293 1.82 6.22 -11.98
C TYR A 293 3.23 6.82 -12.13
N ASN A 294 4.28 6.14 -11.61
CA ASN A 294 5.64 6.67 -11.64
C ASN A 294 6.33 6.44 -12.98
N TYR A 295 5.98 5.37 -13.68
CA TYR A 295 6.58 4.98 -14.96
C TYR A 295 5.50 4.74 -16.03
N PRO A 296 4.61 5.73 -16.29
CA PRO A 296 3.69 5.62 -17.43
C PRO A 296 4.52 5.43 -18.70
N LEU A 297 3.95 4.81 -19.72
CA LEU A 297 4.70 4.50 -20.95
C LEU A 297 5.25 5.78 -21.62
N THR A 298 4.66 6.93 -21.32
CA THR A 298 5.11 8.25 -21.78
C THR A 298 6.28 8.84 -20.98
N GLU A 299 6.73 8.20 -19.86
CA GLU A 299 7.73 8.80 -18.95
C GLU A 299 9.03 9.20 -19.65
N PHE A 300 9.54 8.35 -20.51
CA PHE A 300 10.81 8.55 -21.21
C PHE A 300 10.64 8.85 -22.71
N MET A 301 9.40 9.11 -23.17
CA MET A 301 9.13 9.59 -24.54
C MET A 301 9.39 11.09 -24.63
N ASP A 302 9.76 11.55 -25.78
CA ASP A 302 9.97 12.96 -26.12
C ASP A 302 9.22 13.33 -27.42
N ASP A 303 9.60 14.43 -28.07
CA ASP A 303 9.03 14.89 -29.32
C ASP A 303 9.35 14.02 -30.53
N GLU A 304 10.26 13.04 -30.42
CA GLU A 304 10.45 12.03 -31.46
C GLU A 304 9.28 11.02 -31.49
N GLN A 305 8.72 10.69 -30.35
CA GLN A 305 7.63 9.72 -30.22
C GLN A 305 6.26 10.37 -30.10
N ILE A 306 6.15 11.57 -29.50
CA ILE A 306 4.90 12.26 -29.20
C ILE A 306 4.75 13.52 -30.06
N ASP A 307 3.58 13.74 -30.58
CA ASP A 307 3.12 15.04 -31.07
C ASP A 307 2.31 15.75 -29.97
N TYR A 308 2.95 16.63 -29.23
CA TYR A 308 2.36 17.34 -28.11
C TYR A 308 1.20 18.27 -28.53
N ALA A 309 1.19 18.77 -29.76
CA ALA A 309 0.13 19.65 -30.24
C ALA A 309 -1.19 18.92 -30.46
N THR A 310 -1.11 17.63 -30.74
CA THR A 310 -2.30 16.79 -31.00
C THR A 310 -2.55 15.76 -29.91
N ALA A 311 -1.69 15.69 -28.88
CA ALA A 311 -1.70 14.67 -27.83
C ALA A 311 -1.68 13.24 -28.37
N THR A 312 -0.87 12.97 -29.40
CA THR A 312 -0.82 11.67 -30.07
C THR A 312 0.58 11.06 -30.06
N VAL A 313 0.62 9.74 -30.08
CA VAL A 313 1.83 9.01 -30.42
C VAL A 313 1.98 8.98 -31.95
N LYS A 314 3.14 9.34 -32.46
CA LYS A 314 3.39 9.38 -33.91
C LYS A 314 3.15 8.00 -34.56
N SER A 315 2.60 7.99 -35.75
CA SER A 315 2.24 6.74 -36.48
C SER A 315 3.45 5.82 -36.73
N GLY A 316 4.62 6.40 -36.94
CA GLY A 316 5.89 5.69 -37.13
C GLY A 316 6.50 5.03 -35.87
N VAL A 317 5.84 5.14 -34.69
CA VAL A 317 6.32 4.54 -33.43
C VAL A 317 5.55 3.25 -33.12
N SER A 318 6.24 2.20 -32.71
CA SER A 318 5.67 0.98 -32.17
C SER A 318 5.89 0.91 -30.67
N LEU A 319 4.83 0.76 -29.89
CA LEU A 319 4.87 0.69 -28.45
C LEU A 319 4.84 -0.76 -27.99
N ASN A 320 5.86 -1.20 -27.24
CA ASN A 320 6.00 -2.59 -26.82
C ASN A 320 6.25 -2.67 -25.30
N VAL A 321 5.57 -3.59 -24.64
CA VAL A 321 5.76 -3.93 -23.22
C VAL A 321 6.03 -5.42 -23.13
N ALA A 322 7.26 -5.81 -22.80
CA ALA A 322 7.63 -7.19 -22.54
C ALA A 322 7.52 -7.48 -21.04
N LEU A 323 6.76 -8.50 -20.67
CA LEU A 323 6.57 -8.96 -19.30
C LEU A 323 7.28 -10.30 -19.12
N ILE A 324 8.33 -10.32 -18.29
CA ILE A 324 9.10 -11.54 -18.01
C ILE A 324 8.61 -12.14 -16.70
N GLY A 325 7.98 -13.34 -16.81
CA GLY A 325 7.15 -13.96 -15.81
C GLY A 325 5.73 -13.36 -15.78
N PHE A 326 4.71 -14.20 -15.59
CA PHE A 326 3.31 -13.76 -15.50
C PHE A 326 2.65 -14.18 -14.19
N GLY A 327 3.41 -14.05 -13.10
CA GLY A 327 2.90 -14.21 -11.75
C GLY A 327 1.93 -13.06 -11.36
N LYS A 328 1.42 -13.10 -10.13
CA LYS A 328 0.39 -12.15 -9.63
C LYS A 328 0.77 -10.67 -9.81
N ALA A 329 2.06 -10.33 -9.65
CA ALA A 329 2.54 -8.96 -9.82
C ALA A 329 2.45 -8.51 -11.28
N ASN A 330 3.10 -9.22 -12.20
CA ASN A 330 3.07 -8.87 -13.63
C ASN A 330 1.67 -8.95 -14.24
N ARG A 331 0.83 -9.88 -13.77
CA ARG A 331 -0.58 -9.92 -14.18
C ARG A 331 -1.30 -8.62 -13.80
N GLN A 332 -1.11 -8.15 -12.58
CA GLN A 332 -1.76 -6.91 -12.15
C GLN A 332 -1.16 -5.69 -12.86
N ILE A 333 0.15 -5.66 -13.09
CA ILE A 333 0.81 -4.63 -13.89
C ILE A 333 0.27 -4.63 -15.32
N PHE A 334 0.11 -5.80 -15.95
CA PHE A 334 -0.50 -5.94 -17.27
C PHE A 334 -1.89 -5.31 -17.32
N LEU A 335 -2.80 -5.72 -16.43
CA LEU A 335 -4.17 -5.20 -16.41
C LEU A 335 -4.19 -3.68 -16.19
N THR A 336 -3.46 -3.20 -15.17
CA THR A 336 -3.40 -1.76 -14.87
C THR A 336 -2.76 -0.96 -16.02
N SER A 337 -1.75 -1.53 -16.68
CA SER A 337 -1.11 -0.90 -17.86
C SER A 337 -2.06 -0.86 -19.06
N VAL A 338 -2.76 -1.95 -19.34
CA VAL A 338 -3.76 -1.99 -20.43
C VAL A 338 -4.86 -0.93 -20.20
N GLU A 339 -5.33 -0.81 -18.96
CA GLU A 339 -6.35 0.17 -18.57
C GLU A 339 -5.89 1.62 -18.73
N ASN A 340 -4.61 1.91 -18.57
CA ASN A 340 -4.08 3.27 -18.62
C ASN A 340 -3.37 3.61 -19.94
N ASN A 341 -2.65 2.68 -20.57
CA ASN A 341 -1.88 2.93 -21.79
C ASN A 341 -2.76 2.94 -23.05
N GLN A 342 -3.79 3.78 -23.05
CA GLN A 342 -4.68 3.97 -24.16
C GLN A 342 -4.28 5.24 -24.94
N PHE A 343 -3.55 5.05 -26.03
CA PHE A 343 -3.00 6.12 -26.85
C PHE A 343 -3.82 6.28 -28.13
N MET A 344 -3.66 7.46 -28.72
CA MET A 344 -4.21 7.79 -30.03
C MET A 344 -3.07 8.14 -31.00
N SER A 345 -3.30 7.99 -32.28
CA SER A 345 -2.41 8.36 -33.37
C SER A 345 -3.18 9.07 -34.46
N ILE A 346 -2.49 9.78 -35.32
CA ILE A 346 -3.07 10.30 -36.55
C ILE A 346 -2.57 9.43 -37.72
N GLU A 347 -3.48 8.70 -38.35
CA GLU A 347 -3.21 7.84 -39.51
C GLU A 347 -4.12 8.28 -40.66
N ASP A 348 -3.55 8.61 -41.80
CA ASP A 348 -4.27 9.15 -42.98
C ASP A 348 -5.20 10.33 -42.63
N GLY A 349 -4.74 11.20 -41.72
CA GLY A 349 -5.49 12.38 -41.26
C GLY A 349 -6.62 12.08 -40.26
N LYS A 350 -6.80 10.81 -39.87
CA LYS A 350 -7.83 10.40 -38.89
C LYS A 350 -7.22 10.16 -37.53
N PHE A 351 -7.95 10.55 -36.49
CA PHE A 351 -7.61 10.30 -35.09
C PHE A 351 -8.07 8.89 -34.70
N VAL A 352 -7.12 7.97 -34.56
CA VAL A 352 -7.39 6.53 -34.37
C VAL A 352 -6.67 5.98 -33.14
N PRO A 353 -7.20 4.95 -32.48
CA PRO A 353 -6.52 4.28 -31.38
C PRO A 353 -5.17 3.70 -31.79
N LYS A 354 -4.17 3.94 -30.94
CA LYS A 354 -2.80 3.41 -31.08
C LYS A 354 -2.60 2.23 -30.14
N ALA A 355 -2.55 1.04 -30.70
CA ALA A 355 -2.39 -0.18 -29.92
C ALA A 355 -1.00 -0.27 -29.28
N VAL A 356 -0.94 -0.76 -28.05
CA VAL A 356 0.28 -1.18 -27.34
C VAL A 356 0.39 -2.70 -27.47
N ASN A 357 1.57 -3.17 -27.83
CA ASN A 357 1.86 -4.61 -27.93
C ASN A 357 2.38 -5.11 -26.58
N TYR A 358 1.77 -6.15 -26.04
CA TYR A 358 2.21 -6.82 -24.81
C TYR A 358 2.76 -8.20 -25.16
N TRP A 359 4.07 -8.39 -24.94
CA TRP A 359 4.78 -9.65 -25.14
C TRP A 359 4.98 -10.33 -23.80
N ILE A 360 4.23 -11.39 -23.51
CA ILE A 360 4.14 -12.00 -22.18
C ILE A 360 4.86 -13.35 -22.23
N TYR A 361 5.93 -13.47 -21.44
CA TYR A 361 6.79 -14.65 -21.37
C TYR A 361 6.65 -15.34 -20.02
N ASP A 362 6.29 -16.61 -20.00
CA ASP A 362 6.25 -17.44 -18.79
C ASP A 362 6.59 -18.90 -19.14
N LYS A 363 7.07 -19.67 -18.17
CA LYS A 363 7.32 -21.12 -18.29
C LYS A 363 6.05 -21.94 -18.51
N LYS A 364 4.89 -21.38 -18.15
CA LYS A 364 3.58 -22.01 -18.28
C LYS A 364 2.70 -21.17 -19.17
N ASP A 365 1.81 -21.84 -19.91
CA ASP A 365 0.82 -21.13 -20.72
C ASP A 365 -0.09 -20.25 -19.82
N ALA A 366 0.25 -18.97 -19.77
CA ALA A 366 -0.47 -17.97 -19.00
C ALA A 366 -1.87 -17.66 -19.55
N ARG A 367 -2.20 -18.08 -20.81
CA ARG A 367 -3.53 -17.93 -21.40
C ARG A 367 -4.58 -18.75 -20.66
N ASN A 368 -4.17 -19.85 -19.99
CA ASN A 368 -5.04 -20.70 -19.19
C ASN A 368 -5.31 -20.16 -17.78
N ASP A 369 -4.86 -18.94 -17.44
CA ASP A 369 -5.23 -18.30 -16.20
C ASP A 369 -6.75 -18.06 -16.15
N LYS A 370 -7.40 -18.75 -15.19
CA LYS A 370 -8.87 -18.72 -15.06
C LYS A 370 -9.44 -17.30 -14.87
N ASN A 371 -8.71 -16.43 -14.17
CA ASN A 371 -9.18 -15.06 -13.88
C ASN A 371 -9.06 -14.19 -15.14
N LEU A 372 -7.95 -14.28 -15.88
CA LEU A 372 -7.78 -13.55 -17.12
C LEU A 372 -8.81 -14.01 -18.17
N ASN A 373 -9.00 -15.31 -18.33
CA ASN A 373 -9.97 -15.88 -19.27
C ASN A 373 -11.42 -15.52 -18.91
N HIS A 374 -11.75 -15.44 -17.63
CA HIS A 374 -13.12 -15.15 -17.19
C HIS A 374 -13.53 -13.71 -17.47
N ASP A 375 -12.66 -12.74 -17.16
CA ASP A 375 -12.99 -11.33 -17.22
C ASP A 375 -12.44 -10.65 -18.49
N TYR A 376 -11.13 -10.65 -18.71
CA TYR A 376 -10.48 -9.91 -19.78
C TYR A 376 -10.94 -10.33 -21.19
N TYR A 377 -11.04 -11.64 -21.46
CA TYR A 377 -11.48 -12.14 -22.78
C TYR A 377 -13.00 -12.26 -22.94
N ARG A 378 -13.77 -11.83 -21.94
CA ARG A 378 -15.22 -11.92 -22.00
C ARG A 378 -15.81 -11.09 -23.15
N PHE A 379 -15.27 -9.92 -23.39
CA PHE A 379 -15.69 -9.01 -24.45
C PHE A 379 -15.61 -9.70 -25.84
N GLU A 380 -14.52 -10.42 -26.12
CA GLU A 380 -14.37 -11.13 -27.40
C GLU A 380 -15.24 -12.39 -27.48
N ARG A 381 -15.45 -13.09 -26.38
CA ARG A 381 -16.11 -14.38 -26.33
C ARG A 381 -17.64 -14.30 -26.31
N GLU A 382 -18.18 -13.29 -25.63
CA GLU A 382 -19.62 -13.22 -25.33
C GLU A 382 -20.38 -12.13 -26.09
N LEU A 383 -19.77 -11.49 -27.09
CA LEU A 383 -20.51 -10.66 -28.04
C LEU A 383 -21.42 -11.56 -28.88
N GLY A 384 -22.75 -11.39 -28.66
CA GLY A 384 -23.77 -12.13 -29.42
C GLY A 384 -24.07 -11.52 -30.78
N GLN A 385 -25.15 -12.00 -31.40
CA GLN A 385 -25.65 -11.47 -32.69
C GLN A 385 -26.60 -10.26 -32.51
N ASP A 386 -26.70 -9.73 -31.30
CA ASP A 386 -27.52 -8.56 -31.01
C ASP A 386 -27.00 -7.32 -31.76
N GLU A 387 -27.87 -6.36 -32.00
CA GLU A 387 -27.47 -5.04 -32.48
C GLU A 387 -26.85 -4.24 -31.35
N TYR A 388 -25.64 -3.71 -31.57
CA TYR A 388 -24.90 -2.88 -30.64
C TYR A 388 -24.61 -1.52 -31.25
N LEU A 389 -24.37 -0.51 -30.41
CA LEU A 389 -23.70 0.71 -30.83
C LEU A 389 -22.29 0.40 -31.36
N PRO A 390 -21.64 1.31 -32.11
CA PRO A 390 -20.30 1.09 -32.61
C PRO A 390 -19.37 0.57 -31.52
N LEU A 391 -18.78 -0.61 -31.71
CA LEU A 391 -17.98 -1.30 -30.70
C LEU A 391 -16.63 -0.61 -30.50
N PRO A 392 -16.13 -0.49 -29.26
CA PRO A 392 -14.76 -0.05 -29.02
C PRO A 392 -13.77 -1.07 -29.55
N CYS A 393 -12.57 -0.64 -29.89
CA CYS A 393 -11.51 -1.56 -30.28
C CYS A 393 -11.00 -2.36 -29.09
N LYS A 394 -10.32 -3.48 -29.35
CA LYS A 394 -9.59 -4.23 -28.35
C LYS A 394 -8.58 -3.32 -27.65
N PRO A 395 -8.47 -3.37 -26.30
CA PRO A 395 -7.66 -2.40 -25.55
C PRO A 395 -6.15 -2.62 -25.70
N ALA A 396 -5.69 -3.79 -26.15
CA ALA A 396 -4.28 -4.11 -26.29
C ALA A 396 -4.07 -5.23 -27.34
N ASN A 397 -2.84 -5.33 -27.85
CA ASN A 397 -2.38 -6.47 -28.62
C ASN A 397 -1.49 -7.33 -27.72
N GLU A 398 -2.03 -8.37 -27.11
CA GLU A 398 -1.26 -9.28 -26.27
C GLU A 398 -0.93 -10.58 -26.98
N LYS A 399 0.29 -11.07 -26.71
CA LYS A 399 0.76 -12.38 -27.15
C LYS A 399 1.51 -13.08 -26.04
N PHE A 400 1.12 -14.33 -25.79
CA PHE A 400 1.71 -15.18 -24.75
C PHE A 400 2.69 -16.16 -25.38
N PHE A 401 3.86 -16.30 -24.73
CA PHE A 401 4.91 -17.22 -25.11
C PHE A 401 5.21 -18.14 -23.93
N GLU A 402 5.03 -19.44 -24.14
CA GLU A 402 5.43 -20.48 -23.18
C GLU A 402 6.91 -20.80 -23.42
N LEU A 403 7.80 -20.00 -22.82
CA LEU A 403 9.25 -20.10 -22.99
C LEU A 403 9.97 -19.91 -21.67
N ASP A 404 10.99 -20.72 -21.43
CA ASP A 404 11.88 -20.56 -20.28
C ASP A 404 12.96 -19.51 -20.61
N ILE A 405 13.24 -18.62 -19.65
CA ILE A 405 14.30 -17.60 -19.76
C ILE A 405 15.70 -18.18 -19.95
N ASN A 406 15.89 -19.47 -19.71
CA ASN A 406 17.16 -20.18 -19.92
C ASN A 406 17.31 -20.77 -21.33
N ASP A 407 16.25 -20.72 -22.15
CA ASP A 407 16.25 -21.29 -23.51
C ASP A 407 16.66 -20.25 -24.55
N ASP A 408 17.40 -20.67 -25.57
CA ASP A 408 17.80 -19.80 -26.69
C ASP A 408 16.59 -19.23 -27.45
N ASP A 409 15.52 -20.02 -27.57
CA ASP A 409 14.28 -19.61 -28.23
C ASP A 409 13.60 -18.42 -27.52
N PHE A 410 13.76 -18.30 -26.20
CA PHE A 410 13.31 -17.12 -25.46
C PHE A 410 14.03 -15.86 -25.95
N TYR A 411 15.37 -15.87 -26.00
CA TYR A 411 16.17 -14.72 -26.44
C TYR A 411 15.91 -14.35 -27.87
N LYS A 412 15.75 -15.34 -28.74
CA LYS A 412 15.42 -15.16 -30.16
C LYS A 412 14.05 -14.49 -30.31
N SER A 413 13.03 -14.99 -29.62
CA SER A 413 11.67 -14.44 -29.65
C SER A 413 11.63 -13.02 -29.07
N LEU A 414 12.33 -12.78 -27.95
CA LEU A 414 12.40 -11.45 -27.32
C LEU A 414 13.06 -10.43 -28.24
N LYS A 415 14.22 -10.79 -28.85
CA LYS A 415 14.91 -9.94 -29.83
C LYS A 415 14.00 -9.59 -31.01
N GLU A 416 13.31 -10.58 -31.59
CA GLU A 416 12.42 -10.38 -32.73
C GLU A 416 11.24 -9.45 -32.40
N ASN A 417 10.73 -9.48 -31.16
CA ASN A 417 9.59 -8.68 -30.74
C ASN A 417 9.97 -7.27 -30.30
N LEU A 418 11.20 -7.04 -29.85
CA LEU A 418 11.70 -5.73 -29.43
C LEU A 418 12.50 -4.99 -30.52
N SER A 419 12.92 -5.67 -31.58
CA SER A 419 13.63 -5.06 -32.72
C SER A 419 12.67 -4.35 -33.66
N GLU A 420 13.17 -3.33 -34.34
CA GLU A 420 12.40 -2.55 -35.32
C GLU A 420 11.85 -3.44 -36.46
N LYS A 421 10.60 -3.23 -36.77
CA LYS A 421 9.92 -3.92 -37.87
C LYS A 421 9.27 -2.93 -38.82
N SER A 422 9.39 -3.18 -40.11
CA SER A 422 8.63 -2.45 -41.15
C SER A 422 8.80 -0.91 -41.09
N GLY A 423 10.03 -0.43 -40.78
CA GLY A 423 10.34 0.99 -40.76
C GLY A 423 9.72 1.79 -39.60
N LYS A 424 9.14 1.11 -38.60
CA LYS A 424 8.65 1.76 -37.35
C LYS A 424 9.76 1.74 -36.30
N LYS A 425 10.03 2.87 -35.68
CA LYS A 425 10.90 2.95 -34.50
C LYS A 425 10.21 2.28 -33.33
N ASN A 426 10.91 1.37 -32.63
CA ASN A 426 10.37 0.74 -31.44
C ASN A 426 10.64 1.59 -30.19
N TYR A 427 9.69 1.55 -29.28
CA TYR A 427 9.83 2.06 -27.93
C TYR A 427 9.38 0.97 -26.96
N ASN A 428 10.32 0.49 -26.15
CA ASN A 428 10.16 -0.75 -25.41
C ASN A 428 10.26 -0.55 -23.89
N TYR A 429 9.31 -1.14 -23.15
CA TYR A 429 9.44 -1.44 -21.73
C TYR A 429 9.67 -2.94 -21.56
N LEU A 430 10.65 -3.32 -20.73
CA LEU A 430 10.90 -4.70 -20.34
C LEU A 430 10.78 -4.81 -18.83
N ILE A 431 9.80 -5.57 -18.32
CA ILE A 431 9.44 -5.65 -16.92
C ILE A 431 9.75 -7.02 -16.38
N VAL A 432 10.71 -7.11 -15.45
CA VAL A 432 11.19 -8.35 -14.83
C VAL A 432 10.56 -8.50 -13.45
N ALA A 433 9.65 -9.47 -13.28
CA ALA A 433 8.99 -9.76 -12.02
C ALA A 433 8.56 -11.23 -11.90
N PHE A 434 9.53 -12.11 -11.90
CA PHE A 434 9.33 -13.55 -11.70
C PHE A 434 9.99 -14.05 -10.42
N GLY A 435 10.35 -15.00 -10.00
CA GLY A 435 11.16 -15.57 -8.95
C GLY A 435 11.40 -14.72 -7.68
N SER A 436 12.59 -14.85 -7.14
CA SER A 436 13.08 -14.06 -6.00
C SER A 436 13.68 -12.73 -6.47
N ASP A 437 13.93 -11.82 -5.52
CA ASP A 437 14.53 -10.52 -5.82
C ASP A 437 15.94 -10.67 -6.43
N LEU A 438 16.72 -11.68 -5.98
CA LEU A 438 18.04 -11.96 -6.52
C LEU A 438 17.98 -12.55 -7.94
N GLU A 439 17.02 -13.45 -8.22
CA GLU A 439 16.81 -13.98 -9.57
C GLU A 439 16.40 -12.89 -10.54
N ASN A 440 15.56 -11.94 -10.10
CA ASN A 440 15.17 -10.79 -10.92
C ASN A 440 16.38 -9.91 -11.25
N LEU A 441 17.27 -9.65 -10.29
CA LEU A 441 18.49 -8.85 -10.48
C LEU A 441 19.46 -9.54 -11.45
N ASP A 442 19.79 -10.81 -11.20
CA ASP A 442 20.70 -11.60 -12.05
C ASP A 442 20.22 -11.62 -13.51
N PHE A 443 18.92 -11.83 -13.70
CA PHE A 443 18.33 -11.79 -15.03
C PHE A 443 18.38 -10.39 -15.67
N ALA A 444 18.14 -9.32 -14.87
CA ALA A 444 18.18 -7.96 -15.38
C ALA A 444 19.58 -7.56 -15.89
N GLU A 445 20.63 -7.92 -15.18
CA GLU A 445 22.02 -7.71 -15.64
C GLU A 445 22.31 -8.44 -16.94
N LYS A 446 21.90 -9.71 -17.04
CA LYS A 446 22.07 -10.52 -18.25
C LYS A 446 21.31 -9.94 -19.44
N ILE A 447 20.05 -9.54 -19.24
CA ILE A 447 19.23 -9.03 -20.35
C ILE A 447 19.70 -7.65 -20.81
N CYS A 448 20.15 -6.77 -19.91
CA CYS A 448 20.75 -5.49 -20.30
C CYS A 448 21.98 -5.68 -21.18
N THR A 449 22.84 -6.64 -20.85
CA THR A 449 23.98 -7.03 -21.71
C THR A 449 23.51 -7.50 -23.08
N LYS A 450 22.48 -8.37 -23.14
CA LYS A 450 21.91 -8.86 -24.40
C LYS A 450 21.29 -7.74 -25.25
N LEU A 451 20.59 -6.80 -24.62
CA LEU A 451 19.99 -5.65 -25.31
C LEU A 451 21.08 -4.74 -25.93
N LYS A 452 22.24 -4.56 -25.27
CA LYS A 452 23.40 -3.88 -25.82
C LYS A 452 24.01 -4.65 -26.99
N GLU A 453 24.19 -5.98 -26.87
CA GLU A 453 24.67 -6.84 -27.97
C GLU A 453 23.71 -6.80 -29.19
N TRP A 454 22.42 -6.60 -28.98
CA TRP A 454 21.42 -6.49 -30.04
C TRP A 454 21.25 -5.09 -30.60
N GLU A 455 21.92 -4.10 -30.03
CA GLU A 455 21.85 -2.68 -30.42
C GLU A 455 20.44 -2.08 -30.25
N ILE A 456 19.66 -2.59 -29.26
CA ILE A 456 18.29 -2.11 -28.94
C ILE A 456 18.15 -1.63 -27.50
N PHE A 457 19.26 -1.40 -26.81
CA PHE A 457 19.25 -0.97 -25.39
C PHE A 457 18.68 0.44 -25.21
N GLU A 458 19.09 1.40 -26.03
CA GLU A 458 18.68 2.81 -25.89
C GLU A 458 17.17 3.01 -26.02
N GLN A 459 16.51 2.22 -26.86
CA GLN A 459 15.08 2.25 -27.07
C GLN A 459 14.30 1.34 -26.09
N THR A 460 14.99 0.68 -25.15
CA THR A 460 14.41 -0.27 -24.20
C THR A 460 14.67 0.17 -22.77
N LYS A 461 13.60 0.44 -22.01
CA LYS A 461 13.69 0.72 -20.56
C LYS A 461 13.43 -0.57 -19.78
N VAL A 462 14.41 -0.98 -18.98
CA VAL A 462 14.35 -2.22 -18.19
C VAL A 462 13.93 -1.91 -16.76
N PHE A 463 12.91 -2.60 -16.28
CA PHE A 463 12.37 -2.45 -14.93
C PHE A 463 12.49 -3.76 -14.16
N VAL A 464 12.96 -3.68 -12.92
CA VAL A 464 13.20 -4.86 -12.09
C VAL A 464 12.45 -4.76 -10.78
N LYS A 465 11.59 -5.74 -10.51
CA LYS A 465 10.85 -5.79 -9.25
C LYS A 465 11.73 -6.29 -8.12
N ILE A 466 11.91 -5.46 -7.09
CA ILE A 466 12.56 -5.82 -5.82
C ILE A 466 11.60 -5.49 -4.67
N ARG A 467 11.27 -6.49 -3.85
CA ARG A 467 10.34 -6.39 -2.72
C ARG A 467 11.02 -5.90 -1.45
N ASP A 468 12.29 -6.31 -1.27
CA ASP A 468 13.07 -6.04 -0.05
C ASP A 468 13.69 -4.64 -0.08
N ASP A 469 13.31 -3.80 0.91
CA ASP A 469 13.76 -2.41 1.03
C ASP A 469 15.27 -2.29 1.20
N LYS A 470 15.87 -3.24 1.93
CA LYS A 470 17.31 -3.20 2.20
C LYS A 470 18.08 -3.56 0.93
N LEU A 471 17.68 -4.62 0.24
CA LEU A 471 18.30 -5.02 -1.01
C LEU A 471 18.18 -3.91 -2.07
N LYS A 472 16.99 -3.27 -2.18
CA LYS A 472 16.81 -2.10 -3.04
C LYS A 472 17.82 -1.00 -2.73
N ASN A 473 17.97 -0.63 -1.45
CA ASN A 473 18.88 0.42 -1.05
C ASN A 473 20.35 0.03 -1.26
N ASP A 474 20.70 -1.23 -1.01
CA ASP A 474 22.04 -1.76 -1.24
C ASP A 474 22.37 -1.74 -2.76
N VAL A 475 21.43 -2.10 -3.63
CA VAL A 475 21.59 -2.04 -5.10
C VAL A 475 21.74 -0.58 -5.58
N ILE A 476 20.85 0.32 -5.15
CA ILE A 476 20.91 1.75 -5.56
C ILE A 476 22.13 2.45 -4.96
N GLY A 477 22.57 2.07 -3.74
CA GLY A 477 23.68 2.71 -3.04
C GLY A 477 25.04 2.12 -3.34
N SER A 478 25.12 0.89 -3.84
CA SER A 478 26.39 0.20 -4.14
C SER A 478 26.86 0.36 -5.58
N VAL A 479 25.96 0.78 -6.46
CA VAL A 479 26.27 0.93 -7.87
C VAL A 479 26.66 2.39 -8.13
N ASP A 480 27.90 2.61 -8.49
CA ASP A 480 28.32 3.82 -9.18
C ASP A 480 27.31 4.10 -10.32
N LYS A 481 26.96 5.34 -10.53
CA LYS A 481 25.92 5.99 -11.33
C LYS A 481 25.40 5.33 -12.65
N ASP A 482 25.77 4.09 -12.98
CA ASP A 482 25.51 3.42 -14.26
C ASP A 482 24.72 2.12 -14.10
N VAL A 483 23.59 2.14 -13.35
CA VAL A 483 22.68 0.98 -13.39
C VAL A 483 21.83 1.03 -14.65
N ASP A 484 21.96 0.01 -15.47
CA ASP A 484 21.26 -0.14 -16.75
C ASP A 484 19.74 -0.42 -16.62
N PHE A 485 19.20 -0.46 -15.40
CA PHE A 485 17.78 -0.78 -15.13
C PHE A 485 17.21 0.03 -13.97
N ILE A 486 15.89 0.10 -13.91
CA ILE A 486 15.12 0.84 -12.91
C ILE A 486 14.50 -0.16 -11.92
N VAL A 487 14.75 0.04 -10.63
CA VAL A 487 14.19 -0.79 -9.56
C VAL A 487 12.84 -0.25 -9.10
N PHE A 488 11.83 -1.14 -8.99
CA PHE A 488 10.51 -0.79 -8.50
C PHE A 488 9.93 -1.88 -7.56
N GLY A 489 8.75 -1.62 -6.98
CA GLY A 489 7.95 -2.64 -6.29
C GLY A 489 8.36 -2.94 -4.86
N ASN A 490 9.02 -2.02 -4.18
CA ASN A 490 9.36 -2.03 -2.76
C ASN A 490 8.10 -2.18 -1.90
N GLU A 491 7.85 -3.40 -1.40
CA GLU A 491 6.61 -3.71 -0.68
C GLU A 491 6.56 -3.04 0.72
N GLY A 492 7.70 -2.77 1.35
CA GLY A 492 7.75 -2.11 2.66
C GLY A 492 7.20 -0.70 2.65
N GLU A 493 7.48 0.08 1.60
CA GLU A 493 6.97 1.45 1.44
C GLU A 493 5.60 1.49 0.76
N LEU A 494 5.39 0.68 -0.27
CA LEU A 494 4.21 0.74 -1.13
C LEU A 494 3.01 -0.02 -0.57
N VAL A 495 3.25 -1.05 0.25
CA VAL A 495 2.20 -1.99 0.70
C VAL A 495 2.13 -2.04 2.22
N TYR A 496 3.27 -2.31 2.88
CA TYR A 496 3.30 -2.52 4.34
C TYR A 496 3.61 -1.24 5.10
N ASN A 497 2.96 -0.16 4.69
CA ASN A 497 3.03 1.17 5.26
C ASN A 497 1.61 1.65 5.61
N VAL A 498 1.43 2.20 6.81
CA VAL A 498 0.12 2.67 7.27
C VAL A 498 -0.49 3.73 6.35
N ASN A 499 0.31 4.57 5.69
CA ASN A 499 -0.20 5.56 4.73
C ASN A 499 -0.76 4.91 3.47
N ALA A 500 -0.06 3.88 2.96
CA ALA A 500 -0.51 3.17 1.77
C ALA A 500 -1.79 2.35 2.03
N ILE A 501 -2.01 1.92 3.29
CA ILE A 501 -3.16 1.10 3.67
C ILE A 501 -4.36 1.97 4.02
N VAL A 502 -4.16 2.96 4.92
CA VAL A 502 -5.27 3.74 5.52
C VAL A 502 -5.64 4.95 4.69
N ASN A 503 -4.69 5.53 3.97
CA ASN A 503 -4.89 6.71 3.12
C ASN A 503 -4.29 6.43 1.74
N GLU A 504 -4.84 5.44 1.02
CA GLU A 504 -4.42 5.19 -0.36
C GLU A 504 -4.67 6.46 -1.19
N LYS A 505 -3.59 7.04 -1.71
CA LYS A 505 -3.61 8.40 -2.30
C LYS A 505 -4.54 8.52 -3.50
N ASN A 506 -4.57 7.50 -4.35
CA ASN A 506 -5.38 7.53 -5.58
C ASN A 506 -6.87 7.38 -5.26
N GLU A 507 -7.23 6.52 -4.28
CA GLU A 507 -8.61 6.40 -3.82
C GLU A 507 -9.08 7.69 -3.13
N ALA A 508 -8.22 8.30 -2.31
CA ALA A 508 -8.53 9.57 -1.65
C ALA A 508 -8.82 10.70 -2.67
N LEU A 509 -7.97 10.85 -3.69
CA LEU A 509 -8.18 11.84 -4.77
C LEU A 509 -9.43 11.54 -5.61
N ALA A 510 -9.67 10.28 -5.93
CA ALA A 510 -10.86 9.87 -6.67
C ALA A 510 -12.15 10.13 -5.86
N MET A 511 -12.10 9.90 -4.54
CA MET A 511 -13.20 10.22 -3.63
C MET A 511 -13.41 11.72 -3.48
N ASP A 512 -12.34 12.52 -3.39
CA ASP A 512 -12.45 14.00 -3.36
C ASP A 512 -13.12 14.53 -4.63
N ARG A 513 -12.71 14.01 -5.80
CA ARG A 513 -13.35 14.32 -7.07
C ARG A 513 -14.82 13.95 -7.08
N HIS A 514 -15.18 12.76 -6.61
CA HIS A 514 -16.56 12.32 -6.49
C HIS A 514 -17.37 13.23 -5.57
N ARG A 515 -16.84 13.62 -4.43
CA ARG A 515 -17.51 14.55 -3.48
C ARG A 515 -17.79 15.90 -4.10
N CYS A 516 -16.82 16.47 -4.81
CA CYS A 516 -17.02 17.74 -5.50
C CYS A 516 -18.08 17.64 -6.60
N TYR A 517 -18.11 16.51 -7.29
CA TYR A 517 -19.12 16.24 -8.31
C TYR A 517 -20.53 16.17 -7.70
N GLU A 518 -20.74 15.43 -6.64
CA GLU A 518 -22.04 15.32 -5.96
C GLU A 518 -22.49 16.67 -5.37
N LEU A 519 -21.57 17.46 -4.84
CA LEU A 519 -21.85 18.82 -4.37
C LEU A 519 -22.30 19.73 -5.52
N ALA A 520 -21.59 19.71 -6.65
CA ALA A 520 -21.98 20.48 -7.83
C ALA A 520 -23.38 20.11 -8.29
N TYR A 521 -23.70 18.81 -8.29
CA TYR A 521 -25.05 18.33 -8.64
C TYR A 521 -26.11 18.81 -7.65
N ALA A 522 -25.82 18.84 -6.36
CA ALA A 522 -26.72 19.37 -5.35
C ALA A 522 -27.00 20.86 -5.55
N TYR A 523 -26.00 21.68 -5.88
CA TYR A 523 -26.13 23.10 -6.20
C TYR A 523 -26.98 23.32 -7.46
N GLU A 524 -26.73 22.59 -8.54
CA GLU A 524 -27.54 22.67 -9.76
C GLU A 524 -28.99 22.27 -9.52
N SER A 525 -29.22 21.22 -8.73
CA SER A 525 -30.57 20.78 -8.37
C SER A 525 -31.33 21.85 -7.60
N GLU A 526 -30.66 22.47 -6.59
CA GLU A 526 -31.28 23.57 -5.84
C GLU A 526 -31.57 24.80 -6.71
N LYS A 527 -30.64 25.16 -7.60
CA LYS A 527 -30.83 26.27 -8.56
C LYS A 527 -32.07 26.06 -9.48
N LYS A 528 -32.22 24.84 -10.02
CA LYS A 528 -33.38 24.46 -10.83
C LYS A 528 -34.66 24.52 -10.02
N LYS A 529 -34.65 24.01 -8.78
CA LYS A 529 -35.81 24.02 -7.89
C LYS A 529 -36.21 25.44 -7.49
N ALA A 530 -35.24 26.29 -7.14
CA ALA A 530 -35.48 27.68 -6.80
C ALA A 530 -36.10 28.45 -7.96
N ALA A 531 -35.61 28.21 -9.19
CA ALA A 531 -36.19 28.81 -10.41
C ALA A 531 -37.62 28.34 -10.67
N GLN A 532 -37.93 27.05 -10.49
CA GLN A 532 -39.28 26.50 -10.63
C GLN A 532 -40.27 27.05 -9.59
N GLU A 533 -39.80 27.21 -8.35
CA GLU A 533 -40.58 27.70 -7.21
C GLU A 533 -40.62 29.25 -7.12
N MET A 534 -39.93 29.96 -8.03
CA MET A 534 -39.79 31.43 -8.05
C MET A 534 -39.33 32.01 -6.70
N ARG A 535 -38.37 31.34 -6.06
CA ARG A 535 -37.79 31.73 -4.78
C ARG A 535 -36.28 31.92 -4.87
N ASP A 536 -35.67 32.48 -3.84
CA ASP A 536 -34.24 32.58 -3.72
C ASP A 536 -33.58 31.16 -3.49
N ILE A 537 -32.34 31.04 -3.93
CA ILE A 537 -31.54 29.84 -3.69
C ILE A 537 -31.27 29.71 -2.21
N VAL A 538 -31.64 28.59 -1.62
CA VAL A 538 -31.33 28.28 -0.22
C VAL A 538 -29.84 27.85 -0.11
N LYS A 539 -29.17 28.37 0.90
CA LYS A 539 -27.78 27.95 1.16
C LYS A 539 -27.74 26.45 1.46
N ILE A 540 -26.93 25.73 0.68
CA ILE A 540 -26.76 24.29 0.85
C ILE A 540 -25.94 24.01 2.10
N ASP A 541 -26.31 22.98 2.86
CA ASP A 541 -25.49 22.40 3.91
C ASP A 541 -24.34 21.59 3.28
N GLU A 542 -23.23 22.25 2.99
CA GLU A 542 -22.07 21.64 2.34
C GLU A 542 -21.51 20.45 3.11
N ASP A 543 -21.46 20.54 4.44
CA ASP A 543 -20.91 19.45 5.29
C ASP A 543 -21.84 18.22 5.27
N GLY A 544 -23.14 18.44 5.30
CA GLY A 544 -24.14 17.39 5.14
C GLY A 544 -24.08 16.73 3.76
N GLU A 545 -23.94 17.52 2.70
CA GLU A 545 -23.80 16.99 1.33
C GLU A 545 -22.46 16.26 1.12
N LYS A 546 -21.35 16.73 1.68
CA LYS A 546 -20.06 16.02 1.69
C LYS A 546 -20.16 14.67 2.37
N LEU A 547 -20.85 14.60 3.50
CA LEU A 547 -21.08 13.34 4.20
C LEU A 547 -21.93 12.39 3.37
N LYS A 548 -23.00 12.90 2.72
CA LYS A 548 -23.82 12.10 1.79
C LYS A 548 -22.99 11.58 0.61
N ALA A 549 -22.18 12.45 0.01
CA ALA A 549 -21.29 12.09 -1.10
C ALA A 549 -20.26 11.02 -0.71
N THR A 550 -19.64 11.13 0.46
CA THR A 550 -18.73 10.12 0.97
C THR A 550 -19.44 8.77 1.19
N ARG A 551 -20.67 8.80 1.74
CA ARG A 551 -21.49 7.58 1.87
C ARG A 551 -21.89 7.03 0.50
N SER A 552 -22.21 7.88 -0.45
CA SER A 552 -22.50 7.51 -1.85
C SER A 552 -21.30 6.79 -2.48
N TRP A 553 -20.08 7.29 -2.30
CA TRP A 553 -18.85 6.64 -2.78
C TRP A 553 -18.76 5.17 -2.36
N TYR A 554 -18.96 4.87 -1.07
CA TYR A 554 -18.88 3.50 -0.57
C TYR A 554 -20.08 2.61 -0.91
N LYS A 555 -21.23 3.22 -1.29
CA LYS A 555 -22.41 2.50 -1.81
C LYS A 555 -22.30 2.18 -3.30
N GLN A 556 -21.49 2.92 -4.04
CA GLN A 556 -21.26 2.63 -5.45
C GLN A 556 -20.75 1.20 -5.67
N ALA A 557 -21.11 0.63 -6.82
CA ALA A 557 -20.47 -0.60 -7.26
C ALA A 557 -18.94 -0.41 -7.35
N GLN A 558 -18.19 -1.42 -6.98
CA GLN A 558 -16.72 -1.35 -7.03
C GLN A 558 -16.22 -0.91 -8.42
N PHE A 559 -16.84 -1.39 -9.48
CA PHE A 559 -16.59 -0.95 -10.85
C PHE A 559 -16.58 0.57 -10.99
N GLN A 560 -17.56 1.25 -10.42
CA GLN A 560 -17.66 2.72 -10.53
C GLN A 560 -16.57 3.44 -9.75
N ARG A 561 -16.24 2.96 -8.53
CA ARG A 561 -15.15 3.53 -7.72
C ARG A 561 -13.80 3.34 -8.40
N GLU A 562 -13.50 2.14 -8.84
CA GLU A 562 -12.25 1.83 -9.53
C GLU A 562 -12.11 2.61 -10.84
N ALA A 563 -13.19 2.85 -11.62
CA ALA A 563 -13.15 3.70 -12.80
C ALA A 563 -12.62 5.10 -12.50
N ASN A 564 -13.03 5.70 -11.36
CA ASN A 564 -12.54 7.00 -10.92
C ASN A 564 -11.05 6.94 -10.47
N ILE A 565 -10.64 5.88 -9.78
CA ILE A 565 -9.24 5.69 -9.36
C ILE A 565 -8.32 5.59 -10.58
N TYR A 566 -8.70 4.80 -11.58
CA TYR A 566 -7.93 4.68 -12.82
C TYR A 566 -7.90 5.99 -13.63
N GLY A 567 -8.97 6.78 -13.58
CA GLY A 567 -8.97 8.12 -14.17
C GLY A 567 -7.89 9.02 -13.53
N VAL A 568 -7.77 8.99 -12.20
CA VAL A 568 -6.73 9.74 -11.47
C VAL A 568 -5.33 9.21 -11.78
N LEU A 569 -5.13 7.88 -11.86
CA LEU A 569 -3.86 7.28 -12.24
C LEU A 569 -3.37 7.72 -13.63
N ALA A 570 -4.28 7.91 -14.58
CA ALA A 570 -3.95 8.30 -15.94
C ALA A 570 -3.58 9.77 -16.13
N ILE A 571 -3.82 10.64 -15.13
CA ILE A 571 -3.60 12.10 -15.27
C ILE A 571 -2.18 12.42 -15.67
N ARG A 572 -1.18 11.80 -15.03
CA ARG A 572 0.23 12.06 -15.30
C ARG A 572 0.60 11.71 -16.75
N MET A 573 0.20 10.53 -17.22
CA MET A 573 0.40 10.10 -18.60
C MET A 573 -0.25 11.07 -19.60
N LYS A 574 -1.45 11.54 -19.33
CA LYS A 574 -2.18 12.48 -20.18
C LYS A 574 -1.49 13.84 -20.25
N LEU A 575 -1.00 14.36 -19.13
CA LEU A 575 -0.21 15.59 -19.11
C LEU A 575 1.07 15.43 -19.93
N GLN A 576 1.75 14.29 -19.83
CA GLN A 576 2.96 14.02 -20.60
C GLN A 576 2.73 13.96 -22.11
N LEU A 577 1.54 13.54 -22.55
CA LEU A 577 1.17 13.58 -23.98
C LEU A 577 1.02 14.98 -24.54
N ILE A 578 0.89 15.99 -23.71
CA ILE A 578 0.79 17.41 -24.09
C ILE A 578 1.96 18.25 -23.60
N GLY A 579 3.07 17.60 -23.23
CA GLY A 579 4.34 18.24 -22.86
C GLY A 579 4.40 18.78 -21.42
N PHE A 580 3.54 18.29 -20.53
CA PHE A 580 3.53 18.66 -19.12
C PHE A 580 3.66 17.40 -18.22
N ASP A 581 3.95 17.59 -16.93
CA ASP A 581 4.03 16.53 -15.94
C ASP A 581 3.53 17.02 -14.56
N LEU A 582 3.36 16.09 -13.61
CA LEU A 582 3.04 16.38 -12.22
C LEU A 582 4.27 16.14 -11.35
N ARG A 583 4.65 17.15 -10.55
CA ARG A 583 5.72 17.07 -9.54
C ARG A 583 5.20 17.52 -8.17
N ASP A 584 5.91 17.12 -7.12
CA ASP A 584 5.60 17.58 -5.77
C ASP A 584 5.81 19.10 -5.67
N LYS A 585 4.97 19.83 -4.92
CA LYS A 585 5.11 21.27 -4.75
C LYS A 585 6.48 21.68 -4.19
N ALA A 586 7.09 20.81 -3.37
CA ALA A 586 8.40 21.02 -2.80
C ALA A 586 9.55 20.93 -3.80
N ASP A 587 9.35 20.35 -4.99
CA ASP A 587 10.38 20.30 -6.03
C ASP A 587 10.73 21.71 -6.52
N GLY A 588 12.00 21.93 -6.87
CA GLY A 588 12.50 23.24 -7.32
C GLY A 588 12.01 23.69 -8.70
N GLU A 589 11.26 22.85 -9.43
CA GLU A 589 10.76 23.14 -10.77
C GLU A 589 9.68 24.24 -10.77
N LYS A 590 9.60 25.00 -11.86
CA LYS A 590 8.65 26.10 -11.99
C LYS A 590 7.23 25.57 -12.26
N ASP A 591 6.23 26.11 -11.56
CA ASP A 591 4.81 25.84 -11.85
C ASP A 591 4.44 26.36 -13.24
N ALA A 592 3.93 25.48 -14.08
CA ALA A 592 3.50 25.74 -15.45
C ALA A 592 1.98 25.57 -15.62
N SER A 593 1.20 25.56 -14.55
CA SER A 593 -0.24 25.35 -14.58
C SER A 593 -1.00 26.31 -15.52
N ASP A 594 -0.57 27.58 -15.55
CA ASP A 594 -1.22 28.56 -16.43
C ASP A 594 -0.77 28.41 -17.91
N GLU A 595 0.42 27.88 -18.17
CA GLU A 595 0.84 27.55 -19.54
C GLU A 595 0.09 26.32 -20.05
N PHE A 596 -0.09 25.31 -19.19
CA PHE A 596 -0.93 24.15 -19.48
C PHE A 596 -2.36 24.58 -19.84
N MET A 597 -3.01 25.38 -18.99
CA MET A 597 -4.40 25.81 -19.23
C MET A 597 -4.52 26.58 -20.56
N ARG A 598 -3.58 27.47 -20.87
CA ARG A 598 -3.58 28.19 -22.15
C ARG A 598 -3.44 27.27 -23.36
N ALA A 599 -2.62 26.23 -23.26
CA ALA A 599 -2.47 25.25 -24.34
C ALA A 599 -3.71 24.36 -24.49
N TYR A 600 -4.25 23.90 -23.36
CA TYR A 600 -5.39 23.00 -23.28
C TYR A 600 -6.70 23.66 -23.78
N GLU A 601 -6.91 24.93 -23.41
CA GLU A 601 -8.13 25.70 -23.75
C GLU A 601 -8.05 26.49 -25.07
N LYS A 602 -6.92 26.41 -25.80
CA LYS A 602 -6.64 27.27 -26.95
C LYS A 602 -7.76 27.33 -27.99
N ASP A 603 -8.27 26.18 -28.39
CA ASP A 603 -9.29 26.05 -29.45
C ASP A 603 -10.67 25.70 -28.87
N ASP A 604 -10.74 25.40 -27.57
CA ASP A 604 -11.95 24.99 -26.86
C ASP A 604 -11.93 25.52 -25.41
N PRO A 605 -12.22 26.80 -25.19
CA PRO A 605 -12.19 27.40 -23.86
C PRO A 605 -13.20 26.78 -22.91
N ILE A 606 -12.78 26.57 -21.67
CA ILE A 606 -13.68 26.13 -20.60
C ILE A 606 -14.61 27.28 -20.21
N VAL A 607 -15.89 27.03 -20.27
CA VAL A 607 -16.90 27.99 -19.83
C VAL A 607 -17.27 27.71 -18.38
N TYR A 608 -17.08 28.69 -17.50
CA TYR A 608 -17.38 28.59 -16.08
C TYR A 608 -18.76 29.24 -15.78
N ASP A 609 -19.53 28.59 -14.88
CA ASP A 609 -20.86 29.11 -14.47
C ASP A 609 -20.77 30.10 -13.29
N GLY A 610 -19.58 30.43 -12.84
CA GLY A 610 -19.35 31.34 -11.72
C GLY A 610 -19.47 30.68 -10.34
N SER A 611 -19.86 29.43 -10.26
CA SER A 611 -19.84 28.68 -8.97
C SER A 611 -18.43 28.18 -8.63
N GLU A 612 -18.17 28.09 -7.34
CA GLU A 612 -16.92 27.53 -6.81
C GLU A 612 -17.22 26.65 -5.59
N ILE A 613 -16.71 25.41 -5.62
CA ILE A 613 -16.90 24.44 -4.56
C ILE A 613 -15.53 23.90 -4.15
N GLU A 614 -15.09 24.18 -2.93
CA GLU A 614 -13.76 23.76 -2.41
C GLU A 614 -12.60 24.17 -3.35
N GLY A 615 -12.68 25.33 -3.98
CA GLY A 615 -11.70 25.82 -4.95
C GLY A 615 -11.83 25.22 -6.36
N ARG A 616 -12.79 24.31 -6.59
CA ARG A 616 -13.13 23.80 -7.92
C ARG A 616 -14.19 24.71 -8.54
N LYS A 617 -13.89 25.25 -9.73
CA LYS A 617 -14.83 26.05 -10.49
C LYS A 617 -15.87 25.18 -11.20
N GLY A 618 -17.13 25.60 -11.18
CA GLY A 618 -18.18 24.94 -11.94
C GLY A 618 -18.03 25.16 -13.44
N VAL A 619 -18.11 24.06 -14.21
CA VAL A 619 -17.96 24.08 -15.68
C VAL A 619 -19.30 23.84 -16.35
N VAL A 620 -19.62 24.64 -17.34
CA VAL A 620 -20.82 24.48 -18.18
C VAL A 620 -20.51 23.54 -19.34
N TYR A 621 -21.28 22.49 -19.45
CA TYR A 621 -21.21 21.55 -20.57
C TYR A 621 -22.53 21.64 -21.36
N THR A 622 -22.45 22.07 -22.62
CA THR A 622 -23.55 22.05 -23.57
C THR A 622 -23.16 21.26 -24.81
N ASN A 623 -24.12 20.88 -25.65
CA ASN A 623 -23.81 20.16 -26.88
C ASN A 623 -22.86 20.93 -27.80
N ASP A 624 -22.93 22.26 -27.79
CA ASP A 624 -22.07 23.15 -28.57
C ASP A 624 -20.65 23.29 -27.92
N SER A 625 -20.48 22.81 -26.70
CA SER A 625 -19.19 22.85 -25.98
C SER A 625 -18.20 21.75 -26.41
N PHE A 626 -18.65 20.76 -27.18
CA PHE A 626 -17.82 19.63 -27.56
C PHE A 626 -17.17 19.82 -28.92
N LYS A 627 -15.90 20.25 -28.91
CA LYS A 627 -15.07 20.41 -30.13
C LYS A 627 -14.08 19.26 -30.22
N PHE A 628 -14.46 18.18 -30.88
CA PHE A 628 -13.73 16.92 -30.91
C PHE A 628 -12.37 16.99 -31.62
N ASP A 629 -12.12 18.00 -32.42
CA ASP A 629 -10.82 18.27 -33.08
C ASP A 629 -9.89 19.18 -32.27
N SER A 630 -10.36 19.79 -31.17
CA SER A 630 -9.56 20.53 -30.22
C SER A 630 -8.65 19.60 -29.40
N LEU A 631 -7.59 20.14 -28.79
CA LEU A 631 -6.76 19.38 -27.85
C LEU A 631 -7.59 18.81 -26.70
N ARG A 632 -8.46 19.62 -26.10
CA ARG A 632 -9.39 19.23 -25.04
C ARG A 632 -10.33 18.10 -25.49
N GLY A 633 -10.92 18.18 -26.68
CA GLY A 633 -11.78 17.13 -27.24
C GLY A 633 -11.04 15.83 -27.52
N ARG A 634 -9.82 15.89 -28.07
CA ARG A 634 -8.96 14.70 -28.28
C ARG A 634 -8.61 13.99 -26.97
N MET A 635 -8.33 14.74 -25.92
CA MET A 635 -8.08 14.18 -24.60
C MET A 635 -9.32 13.52 -23.99
N ALA A 636 -10.53 14.05 -24.26
CA ALA A 636 -11.78 13.41 -23.86
C ALA A 636 -12.03 12.10 -24.63
N ILE A 637 -11.76 12.06 -25.93
CA ILE A 637 -11.83 10.82 -26.74
C ILE A 637 -10.89 9.76 -26.16
N GLN A 638 -9.66 10.15 -25.82
CA GLN A 638 -8.69 9.25 -25.20
C GLN A 638 -9.15 8.77 -23.81
N GLU A 639 -9.78 9.65 -23.00
CA GLU A 639 -10.33 9.23 -21.70
C GLU A 639 -11.43 8.19 -21.88
N HIS A 640 -12.30 8.38 -22.85
CA HIS A 640 -13.34 7.39 -23.15
C HIS A 640 -12.74 6.05 -23.58
N GLN A 641 -11.69 6.07 -24.41
CA GLN A 641 -10.96 4.86 -24.79
C GLN A 641 -10.35 4.16 -23.56
N ARG A 642 -9.76 4.94 -22.62
CA ARG A 642 -9.26 4.43 -21.35
C ARG A 642 -10.38 3.79 -20.51
N TRP A 643 -11.54 4.45 -20.44
CA TRP A 643 -12.68 3.93 -19.70
C TRP A 643 -13.20 2.63 -20.33
N ASN A 644 -13.27 2.55 -21.66
CA ASN A 644 -13.61 1.32 -22.39
C ASN A 644 -12.63 0.19 -22.07
N ALA A 645 -11.32 0.47 -22.09
CA ALA A 645 -10.30 -0.51 -21.75
C ALA A 645 -10.50 -1.04 -20.32
N TYR A 646 -10.71 -0.16 -19.34
CA TYR A 646 -11.03 -0.54 -17.98
C TYR A 646 -12.30 -1.39 -17.89
N ALA A 647 -13.37 -1.01 -18.58
CA ALA A 647 -14.62 -1.75 -18.57
C ALA A 647 -14.43 -3.17 -19.15
N ILE A 648 -13.69 -3.31 -20.24
CA ILE A 648 -13.36 -4.61 -20.87
C ILE A 648 -12.54 -5.47 -19.91
N THR A 649 -11.50 -4.93 -19.28
CA THR A 649 -10.66 -5.71 -18.32
C THR A 649 -11.45 -6.18 -17.10
N CYS A 650 -12.51 -5.48 -16.73
CA CYS A 650 -13.47 -5.89 -15.68
C CYS A 650 -14.54 -6.88 -16.18
N GLY A 651 -14.46 -7.35 -17.42
CA GLY A 651 -15.41 -8.28 -18.01
C GLY A 651 -16.76 -7.66 -18.34
N MET A 652 -16.82 -6.36 -18.58
CA MET A 652 -18.02 -5.72 -19.11
C MET A 652 -18.16 -6.02 -20.60
N ILE A 653 -19.41 -6.13 -21.05
CA ILE A 653 -19.79 -6.21 -22.48
C ILE A 653 -20.82 -5.13 -22.81
N PRO A 654 -20.94 -4.72 -24.08
CA PRO A 654 -21.90 -3.73 -24.48
C PRO A 654 -23.35 -4.13 -24.15
N MET A 655 -24.20 -3.14 -23.89
CA MET A 655 -25.64 -3.33 -23.79
C MET A 655 -26.24 -3.37 -25.19
N PRO A 656 -27.06 -4.39 -25.56
CA PRO A 656 -27.79 -4.38 -26.82
C PRO A 656 -28.70 -3.16 -26.99
N VAL A 657 -28.81 -2.62 -28.20
CA VAL A 657 -29.67 -1.45 -28.53
C VAL A 657 -31.11 -1.74 -28.13
N ALA A 658 -31.63 -2.94 -28.40
CA ALA A 658 -32.98 -3.31 -28.01
C ALA A 658 -33.24 -3.15 -26.51
N LYS A 659 -32.27 -3.53 -25.66
CA LYS A 659 -32.40 -3.36 -24.20
C LYS A 659 -32.33 -1.91 -23.74
N MET A 660 -31.52 -1.11 -24.41
CA MET A 660 -31.48 0.35 -24.14
C MET A 660 -32.81 1.01 -24.49
N LYS A 661 -33.46 0.62 -25.60
CA LYS A 661 -34.80 1.06 -25.95
C LYS A 661 -35.90 0.63 -24.98
N GLU A 662 -35.66 -0.48 -24.22
CA GLU A 662 -36.52 -0.89 -23.11
C GLU A 662 -36.21 -0.10 -21.80
N GLY A 663 -35.28 0.86 -21.81
CA GLY A 663 -34.88 1.63 -20.62
C GLY A 663 -33.78 1.01 -19.78
N ILE A 664 -33.14 -0.08 -20.23
CA ILE A 664 -32.07 -0.76 -19.51
C ILE A 664 -30.72 -0.32 -20.07
N PHE A 665 -30.12 0.71 -19.47
CA PHE A 665 -28.85 1.29 -19.94
C PHE A 665 -27.62 0.66 -19.32
N LYS A 666 -27.75 0.03 -18.14
CA LYS A 666 -26.66 -0.67 -17.43
C LYS A 666 -27.20 -1.79 -16.57
N ASN A 667 -26.44 -2.88 -16.45
CA ASN A 667 -26.71 -3.99 -15.55
C ASN A 667 -25.37 -4.54 -15.00
N PHE A 668 -25.05 -4.19 -13.75
CA PHE A 668 -23.78 -4.60 -13.14
C PHE A 668 -23.75 -6.07 -12.75
N GLU A 669 -24.87 -6.73 -12.53
CA GLU A 669 -24.91 -8.18 -12.24
C GLU A 669 -24.58 -8.98 -13.49
N LEU A 670 -25.12 -8.59 -14.63
CA LEU A 670 -24.82 -9.18 -15.93
C LEU A 670 -23.57 -8.58 -16.58
N ARG A 671 -22.93 -7.60 -15.93
CA ARG A 671 -21.78 -6.87 -16.44
C ARG A 671 -21.99 -6.32 -17.86
N LYS A 672 -23.10 -5.62 -18.06
CA LYS A 672 -23.47 -4.96 -19.33
C LYS A 672 -23.60 -3.45 -19.14
N HIS A 673 -23.05 -2.67 -20.11
CA HIS A 673 -23.08 -1.21 -20.03
C HIS A 673 -23.27 -0.56 -21.40
N GLY A 674 -24.23 0.38 -21.51
CA GLY A 674 -24.55 1.05 -22.78
C GLY A 674 -23.49 2.05 -23.26
N CYS A 675 -22.69 2.62 -22.33
CA CYS A 675 -21.58 3.49 -22.70
C CYS A 675 -20.33 2.72 -23.15
N LEU A 676 -20.32 1.38 -23.15
CA LEU A 676 -19.23 0.59 -23.73
C LEU A 676 -19.36 0.58 -25.24
N THR A 677 -18.91 1.67 -25.86
CA THR A 677 -19.05 1.99 -27.28
C THR A 677 -17.91 2.92 -27.71
N THR A 678 -17.75 3.23 -28.98
CA THR A 678 -16.83 4.29 -29.44
C THR A 678 -17.30 5.66 -28.92
N PHE A 679 -16.42 6.66 -28.95
CA PHE A 679 -16.80 8.01 -28.54
C PHE A 679 -17.96 8.58 -29.39
N ASP A 680 -17.96 8.34 -30.71
CA ASP A 680 -19.09 8.70 -31.61
C ASP A 680 -20.35 7.93 -31.21
N GLY A 681 -20.22 6.70 -30.75
CA GLY A 681 -21.33 5.89 -30.24
C GLY A 681 -22.02 6.50 -29.02
N LEU A 682 -21.31 7.30 -28.19
CA LEU A 682 -21.90 8.02 -27.07
C LEU A 682 -22.95 9.06 -27.53
N VAL A 683 -22.76 9.66 -28.68
CA VAL A 683 -23.77 10.58 -29.27
C VAL A 683 -25.09 9.85 -29.54
N ASN A 684 -25.00 8.63 -30.09
CA ASN A 684 -26.16 7.79 -30.32
C ASN A 684 -26.78 7.27 -29.03
N TYR A 685 -25.96 6.88 -28.06
CA TYR A 685 -26.39 6.49 -26.72
C TYR A 685 -27.21 7.61 -26.05
N ARG A 686 -26.70 8.83 -26.07
CA ARG A 686 -27.38 10.02 -25.54
C ARG A 686 -28.77 10.22 -26.17
N LYS A 687 -28.87 10.11 -27.50
CA LYS A 687 -30.16 10.24 -28.22
C LYS A 687 -31.17 9.18 -27.81
N ILE A 688 -30.76 7.91 -27.78
CA ILE A 688 -31.61 6.80 -27.32
C ILE A 688 -32.08 7.06 -25.91
N ARG A 689 -31.18 7.51 -25.03
CA ARG A 689 -31.51 7.77 -23.64
C ARG A 689 -32.49 8.95 -23.47
N ALA A 690 -32.28 10.03 -24.19
CA ALA A 690 -33.17 11.20 -24.20
C ALA A 690 -34.59 10.82 -24.64
N GLU A 691 -34.68 10.03 -25.69
CA GLU A 691 -35.99 9.56 -26.22
C GLU A 691 -36.71 8.66 -25.20
N VAL A 692 -36.02 7.68 -24.62
CA VAL A 692 -36.58 6.71 -23.66
C VAL A 692 -36.93 7.36 -22.31
N GLU A 693 -36.07 8.24 -21.80
CA GLU A 693 -36.30 8.94 -20.52
C GLU A 693 -37.19 10.18 -20.65
N HIS A 694 -37.61 10.53 -21.85
CA HIS A 694 -38.38 11.79 -22.16
C HIS A 694 -37.70 13.05 -21.60
N ARG A 695 -36.38 13.15 -21.83
CA ARG A 695 -35.52 14.24 -21.36
C ARG A 695 -34.77 14.87 -22.52
N SER A 696 -34.18 16.06 -22.32
CA SER A 696 -33.30 16.64 -23.33
C SER A 696 -31.99 15.86 -23.49
N GLU A 697 -31.34 16.01 -24.65
CA GLU A 697 -30.02 15.40 -24.88
C GLU A 697 -28.95 15.97 -23.93
N GLU A 698 -29.05 17.22 -23.49
CA GLU A 698 -28.16 17.82 -22.51
C GLU A 698 -28.31 17.16 -21.14
N GLU A 699 -29.53 16.85 -20.70
CA GLU A 699 -29.79 16.20 -19.43
C GLU A 699 -29.36 14.75 -19.39
N THR A 700 -29.28 14.09 -20.55
CA THR A 700 -28.83 12.68 -20.67
C THR A 700 -27.40 12.54 -21.14
N ASP A 701 -26.70 13.68 -21.28
CA ASP A 701 -25.32 13.69 -21.76
C ASP A 701 -24.33 12.98 -20.78
N VAL A 702 -23.55 12.10 -21.35
CA VAL A 702 -22.49 11.36 -20.64
C VAL A 702 -21.08 11.73 -21.12
N ILE A 703 -20.96 12.44 -22.23
CA ILE A 703 -19.68 12.85 -22.84
C ILE A 703 -18.91 13.76 -21.88
N ARG A 704 -19.61 14.62 -21.13
CA ARG A 704 -19.02 15.52 -20.14
C ARG A 704 -18.11 14.84 -19.12
N TYR A 705 -18.35 13.58 -18.78
CA TYR A 705 -17.54 12.86 -17.81
C TYR A 705 -16.11 12.63 -18.31
N ASP A 706 -15.93 12.46 -19.62
CA ASP A 706 -14.63 12.25 -20.24
C ASP A 706 -13.81 13.56 -20.32
N TYR A 707 -14.47 14.72 -20.39
CA TYR A 707 -13.82 16.05 -20.31
C TYR A 707 -13.36 16.39 -18.89
N GLN A 708 -14.19 16.10 -17.89
CA GLN A 708 -14.01 16.59 -16.51
C GLN A 708 -12.66 16.22 -15.89
N ILE A 709 -12.08 15.08 -16.23
CA ILE A 709 -10.84 14.61 -15.57
C ILE A 709 -9.66 15.57 -15.80
N LEU A 710 -9.54 16.17 -16.97
CA LEU A 710 -8.51 17.14 -17.28
C LEU A 710 -8.95 18.59 -17.02
N ASP A 711 -10.24 18.90 -17.17
CA ASP A 711 -10.77 20.20 -16.75
C ASP A 711 -10.52 20.44 -15.25
N ASP A 712 -10.57 19.37 -14.45
CA ASP A 712 -10.31 19.40 -13.00
C ASP A 712 -8.83 19.25 -12.61
N VAL A 713 -7.90 19.04 -13.56
CA VAL A 713 -6.52 18.62 -13.25
C VAL A 713 -5.76 19.63 -12.39
N LYS A 714 -5.93 20.94 -12.63
CA LYS A 714 -5.29 21.99 -11.82
C LYS A 714 -5.77 21.94 -10.37
N TRP A 715 -7.05 21.72 -10.15
CA TRP A 715 -7.62 21.54 -8.83
C TRP A 715 -7.15 20.23 -8.16
N LEU A 716 -7.15 19.11 -8.90
CA LEU A 716 -6.68 17.82 -8.42
C LEU A 716 -5.19 17.83 -8.04
N ALA A 717 -4.36 18.50 -8.84
CA ALA A 717 -2.93 18.68 -8.52
C ALA A 717 -2.77 19.43 -7.18
N GLY A 718 -3.52 20.51 -6.97
CA GLY A 718 -3.53 21.24 -5.70
C GLY A 718 -3.94 20.39 -4.50
N ARG A 719 -4.96 19.53 -4.65
CA ARG A 719 -5.41 18.59 -3.60
C ARG A 719 -4.38 17.50 -3.30
N ALA A 720 -3.62 17.07 -4.30
CA ALA A 720 -2.55 16.08 -4.17
C ALA A 720 -1.23 16.66 -3.64
N ASP A 721 -1.17 17.95 -3.30
CA ASP A 721 0.05 18.69 -2.99
C ASP A 721 1.11 18.63 -4.11
N LYS A 722 0.62 18.69 -5.34
CA LYS A 722 1.41 18.67 -6.57
C LYS A 722 1.23 19.96 -7.37
N LYS A 723 2.14 20.17 -8.31
CA LYS A 723 2.10 21.24 -9.31
C LYS A 723 2.30 20.66 -10.71
N ILE A 724 1.78 21.34 -11.71
CA ILE A 724 2.01 21.02 -13.11
C ILE A 724 3.33 21.70 -13.54
N VAL A 725 4.22 20.95 -14.17
CA VAL A 725 5.49 21.44 -14.68
C VAL A 725 5.62 21.12 -16.17
N LYS A 726 6.57 21.71 -16.88
CA LYS A 726 6.93 21.27 -18.23
C LYS A 726 7.67 19.94 -18.16
N LYS A 727 7.38 19.07 -19.12
CA LYS A 727 8.11 17.81 -19.28
C LYS A 727 9.46 18.01 -19.92
#